data_5326e5c9378aae575dc121660046f351
#
_entry.id   5326e5c9378aae575dc121660046f351
#
_cell.length_a   1.000
_cell.length_b   1.000
_cell.length_c   1.000
_cell.angle_alpha   90.00
_cell.angle_beta   90.00
_cell.angle_gamma   90.00
#
_symmetry.space_group_name_H-M   'P 1'
#
loop_
_entity.id
_entity.type
_entity.pdbx_description
1 polymer ?
#
loop_
_entity_poly.entity_id
_entity_poly.type
_entity_poly.pdbx_seq_one_letter_code
_entity_poly.pdbx_strand_id
1 'polypeptide(L)'
;MAQPTTGTGLLNLPDELERRKKIILGELRERTLWFIKLRWCVPVSMGIGIAVARWIGVEFKASVLLVLAGFILTYNVAFFLLSRRVKNEPHEKEYIERFTYWQVGFDYGTMFLLIYFTGGLASPFIFFFIFHITFSAIFLPRRSAYSLAAIAAIGVGLISVAEYLGWIPHHDLLFQGKAVDFGRHPFRLIVIFGFFSGFLFITALSITAVMRMLEKRIVHLADLTEAVTTLNDKLNTLYTMTQAIGSKQHLEQVLSIVSSELARVMDVQAISIKLLSDDGKLLYFAAAHGLPQEFLKHKAVEVAKSPLNRRVIEGEPFVSGHVTEPESFQFGEDLEAARLQSVQFVPLIVETRVIGILGAYSTRPEQFGPNELNFFRQAAGLVAIAIENARAYEAIENVIEERSRFMNRVAHNLRAPLAALASMLEVVRDGYLGNMNDALRKHLSRIDQRVQNMLLMINELMALAKSQSRQRRREYGSVDLKAVTDRIHQTFQEKTAEKKLSFTVTAPEELPKIKGDEEMVEQMLENLVSNAIKYTPEGGRIGMTFWPGDNETIRIVLSDSGIGIPRDEIPRLFTEFFRASNVKNRIGTGLGLTIVKEIVDQHGGQIEVESEEGFGTTFVIYLPYAPEEIVSS
;
A
#
# COMPACT_ATOMS: atom_id res chain seq x y z
N MET A 1 29.49 -8.87 8.76
CA MET A 1 29.64 -7.51 9.33
C MET A 1 28.99 -6.53 8.37
N ALA A 2 27.72 -6.23 8.55
CA ALA A 2 26.98 -5.18 7.85
C ALA A 2 26.33 -4.33 8.93
N GLN A 3 26.64 -3.03 8.94
CA GLN A 3 26.11 -2.06 9.89
C GLN A 3 24.62 -1.83 9.64
N PRO A 4 23.78 -1.68 10.67
CA PRO A 4 22.40 -1.29 10.50
C PRO A 4 22.32 0.21 10.19
N THR A 5 21.74 0.55 9.05
CA THR A 5 21.35 1.91 8.69
C THR A 5 20.19 2.35 9.57
N THR A 6 20.49 3.13 10.59
CA THR A 6 19.52 3.84 11.42
C THR A 6 18.90 4.99 10.61
N GLY A 7 17.74 4.73 10.00
CA GLY A 7 16.87 5.75 9.41
C GLY A 7 15.92 6.29 10.47
N THR A 8 16.38 7.20 11.31
CA THR A 8 15.53 7.97 12.23
C THR A 8 14.83 9.07 11.46
N GLY A 9 13.57 8.86 11.11
CA GLY A 9 12.66 9.91 10.63
C GLY A 9 12.15 10.81 11.76
N LEU A 10 13.06 11.44 12.49
CA LEU A 10 12.79 12.67 13.25
C LEU A 10 12.93 13.81 12.24
N LEU A 11 11.86 14.16 11.55
CA LEU A 11 11.74 15.45 10.86
C LEU A 11 11.87 16.51 11.95
N ASN A 12 13.08 17.08 12.06
CA ASN A 12 13.37 18.17 12.96
C ASN A 12 12.46 19.36 12.61
N LEU A 13 11.62 19.79 13.54
CA LEU A 13 10.86 21.06 13.44
C LEU A 13 11.71 22.22 12.88
N PRO A 14 13.02 22.37 13.21
CA PRO A 14 13.91 23.33 12.59
C PRO A 14 14.06 23.15 11.07
N ASP A 15 14.15 21.91 10.57
CA ASP A 15 14.35 21.62 9.14
C ASP A 15 13.10 21.95 8.30
N GLU A 16 11.92 21.74 8.85
CA GLU A 16 10.66 22.07 8.16
C GLU A 16 10.45 23.58 8.10
N LEU A 17 10.78 24.30 9.18
CA LEU A 17 10.77 25.76 9.22
C LEU A 17 11.82 26.36 8.25
N GLU A 18 13.00 25.78 8.17
CA GLU A 18 14.01 26.16 7.19
C GLU A 18 13.58 25.85 5.76
N ARG A 19 12.95 24.71 5.54
CA ARG A 19 12.41 24.33 4.23
C ARG A 19 11.30 25.29 3.78
N ARG A 20 10.36 25.63 4.67
CA ARG A 20 9.32 26.64 4.40
C ARG A 20 9.94 28.02 4.14
N LYS A 21 10.95 28.46 4.92
CA LYS A 21 11.70 29.70 4.64
C LYS A 21 12.36 29.68 3.26
N LYS A 22 13.03 28.61 2.88
CA LYS A 22 13.68 28.48 1.56
C LYS A 22 12.68 28.55 0.40
N ILE A 23 11.50 27.95 0.54
CA ILE A 23 10.43 28.00 -0.47
C ILE A 23 9.93 29.45 -0.61
N ILE A 24 9.60 30.13 0.49
CA ILE A 24 9.12 31.51 0.48
C ILE A 24 10.18 32.45 -0.11
N LEU A 25 11.45 32.30 0.25
CA LEU A 25 12.55 33.11 -0.27
C LEU A 25 12.80 32.85 -1.76
N GLY A 26 12.70 31.58 -2.20
CA GLY A 26 12.79 31.23 -3.62
C GLY A 26 11.70 31.89 -4.45
N GLU A 27 10.47 31.87 -3.94
CA GLU A 27 9.32 32.51 -4.60
C GLU A 27 9.44 34.05 -4.67
N LEU A 28 9.87 34.69 -3.57
CA LEU A 28 10.12 36.12 -3.54
C LEU A 28 11.19 36.54 -4.57
N ARG A 29 12.23 35.75 -4.70
CA ARG A 29 13.32 35.97 -5.64
C ARG A 29 12.86 35.79 -7.09
N GLU A 30 12.12 34.72 -7.41
CA GLU A 30 11.57 34.53 -8.76
C GLU A 30 10.67 35.68 -9.18
N ARG A 31 9.82 36.17 -8.29
CA ARG A 31 8.97 37.33 -8.50
C ARG A 31 9.77 38.59 -8.81
N THR A 32 10.84 38.84 -8.05
CA THR A 32 11.73 40.02 -8.27
C THR A 32 12.45 39.93 -9.61
N LEU A 33 12.93 38.77 -10.02
CA LEU A 33 13.54 38.53 -11.33
C LEU A 33 12.55 38.71 -12.47
N TRP A 34 11.29 38.29 -12.27
CA TRP A 34 10.23 38.47 -13.26
C TRP A 34 9.94 39.94 -13.52
N PHE A 35 10.00 40.80 -12.48
CA PHE A 35 9.84 42.23 -12.61
C PHE A 35 10.96 42.87 -13.46
N ILE A 36 12.20 42.44 -13.26
CA ILE A 36 13.34 42.85 -14.10
C ILE A 36 13.12 42.44 -15.56
N LYS A 37 12.62 41.19 -15.79
CA LYS A 37 12.32 40.69 -17.14
C LYS A 37 11.23 41.51 -17.83
N LEU A 38 10.16 41.86 -17.11
CA LEU A 38 9.07 42.66 -17.66
C LEU A 38 9.53 44.05 -18.10
N ARG A 39 10.45 44.66 -17.34
CA ARG A 39 10.98 46.01 -17.62
C ARG A 39 11.74 46.08 -18.95
N TRP A 40 12.25 44.96 -19.49
CA TRP A 40 12.86 44.95 -20.84
C TRP A 40 11.87 45.30 -21.95
N CYS A 41 10.56 45.06 -21.73
CA CYS A 41 9.54 45.45 -22.70
C CYS A 41 9.29 46.97 -22.73
N VAL A 42 9.63 47.72 -21.67
CA VAL A 42 9.32 49.14 -21.56
C VAL A 42 10.02 50.01 -22.64
N PRO A 43 11.33 49.90 -22.86
CA PRO A 43 11.99 50.68 -23.91
C PRO A 43 11.45 50.35 -25.31
N VAL A 44 11.12 49.10 -25.57
CA VAL A 44 10.54 48.65 -26.84
C VAL A 44 9.13 49.22 -27.02
N SER A 45 8.28 49.15 -26.00
CA SER A 45 6.93 49.74 -26.05
C SER A 45 6.95 51.25 -26.16
N MET A 46 7.93 51.91 -25.54
CA MET A 46 8.16 53.36 -25.73
C MET A 46 8.52 53.71 -27.18
N GLY A 47 9.42 52.92 -27.82
CA GLY A 47 9.78 53.11 -29.23
C GLY A 47 8.57 52.95 -30.16
N ILE A 48 7.78 51.91 -29.95
CA ILE A 48 6.54 51.70 -30.70
C ILE A 48 5.54 52.84 -30.43
N GLY A 49 5.38 53.23 -29.18
CA GLY A 49 4.48 54.32 -28.78
C GLY A 49 4.85 55.65 -29.43
N ILE A 50 6.17 55.99 -29.54
CA ILE A 50 6.67 57.15 -30.25
C ILE A 50 6.33 57.10 -31.75
N ALA A 51 6.50 55.93 -32.37
CA ALA A 51 6.18 55.74 -33.79
C ALA A 51 4.68 55.89 -34.07
N VAL A 52 3.84 55.28 -33.26
CA VAL A 52 2.38 55.35 -33.34
C VAL A 52 1.88 56.79 -33.10
N ALA A 53 2.40 57.46 -32.07
CA ALA A 53 1.99 58.82 -31.75
C ALA A 53 2.31 59.80 -32.90
N ARG A 54 3.51 59.68 -33.52
CA ARG A 54 3.85 60.44 -34.71
C ARG A 54 2.94 60.13 -35.90
N TRP A 55 2.57 58.87 -36.08
CA TRP A 55 1.68 58.48 -37.16
C TRP A 55 0.27 59.06 -36.99
N ILE A 56 -0.22 59.17 -35.77
CA ILE A 56 -1.53 59.80 -35.44
C ILE A 56 -1.45 61.33 -35.48
N GLY A 57 -0.28 61.93 -35.58
CA GLY A 57 -0.09 63.38 -35.58
C GLY A 57 0.06 64.01 -34.20
N VAL A 58 0.49 63.22 -33.20
CA VAL A 58 0.86 63.73 -31.88
C VAL A 58 2.34 64.08 -31.87
N GLU A 59 2.63 65.32 -31.60
CA GLU A 59 4.00 65.87 -31.55
C GLU A 59 4.44 66.09 -30.09
N PHE A 60 5.58 65.54 -29.74
CA PHE A 60 6.26 65.71 -28.46
C PHE A 60 7.78 65.63 -28.64
N LYS A 61 8.55 65.93 -27.62
CA LYS A 61 10.02 65.88 -27.66
C LYS A 61 10.54 64.46 -27.67
N ALA A 62 10.50 63.79 -28.81
CA ALA A 62 10.86 62.34 -28.96
C ALA A 62 12.32 62.09 -28.50
N SER A 63 13.24 63.06 -28.65
CA SER A 63 14.62 62.90 -28.19
C SER A 63 14.71 62.65 -26.67
N VAL A 64 13.85 63.30 -25.88
CA VAL A 64 13.84 63.16 -24.42
C VAL A 64 13.32 61.79 -24.06
N LEU A 65 12.28 61.30 -24.76
CA LEU A 65 11.73 59.95 -24.54
C LEU A 65 12.75 58.86 -24.88
N LEU A 66 13.53 59.03 -25.92
CA LEU A 66 14.60 58.08 -26.27
C LEU A 66 15.72 58.07 -25.23
N VAL A 67 16.07 59.23 -24.67
CA VAL A 67 17.03 59.33 -23.56
C VAL A 67 16.50 58.62 -22.31
N LEU A 68 15.23 58.83 -21.97
CA LEU A 68 14.57 58.12 -20.85
C LEU A 68 14.52 56.61 -21.08
N ALA A 69 14.22 56.14 -22.30
CA ALA A 69 14.26 54.73 -22.65
C ALA A 69 15.67 54.15 -22.47
N GLY A 70 16.71 54.87 -22.91
CA GLY A 70 18.11 54.48 -22.66
C GLY A 70 18.48 54.43 -21.17
N PHE A 71 17.96 55.37 -20.38
CA PHE A 71 18.14 55.39 -18.93
C PHE A 71 17.47 54.18 -18.26
N ILE A 72 16.22 53.85 -18.66
CA ILE A 72 15.51 52.64 -18.19
C ILE A 72 16.32 51.39 -18.52
N LEU A 73 16.84 51.30 -19.73
CA LEU A 73 17.67 50.18 -20.14
C LEU A 73 18.91 50.03 -19.25
N THR A 74 19.60 51.15 -19.01
CA THR A 74 20.84 51.16 -18.22
C THR A 74 20.64 50.71 -16.79
N TYR A 75 19.64 51.27 -16.08
CA TYR A 75 19.41 50.83 -14.70
C TYR A 75 18.81 49.42 -14.63
N ASN A 76 18.06 48.98 -15.65
CA ASN A 76 17.57 47.61 -15.70
C ASN A 76 18.70 46.60 -15.85
N VAL A 77 19.73 46.90 -16.68
CA VAL A 77 20.96 46.09 -16.76
C VAL A 77 21.66 46.06 -15.40
N ALA A 78 21.78 47.21 -14.71
CA ALA A 78 22.36 47.25 -13.38
C ALA A 78 21.59 46.38 -12.38
N PHE A 79 20.27 46.46 -12.34
CA PHE A 79 19.43 45.61 -11.48
C PHE A 79 19.54 44.14 -11.84
N PHE A 80 19.63 43.81 -13.13
CA PHE A 80 19.84 42.41 -13.56
C PHE A 80 21.19 41.87 -13.06
N LEU A 81 22.26 42.65 -13.16
CA LEU A 81 23.58 42.27 -12.66
C LEU A 81 23.60 42.11 -11.12
N LEU A 82 23.00 43.09 -10.42
CA LEU A 82 22.88 43.06 -8.96
C LEU A 82 22.03 41.90 -8.47
N SER A 83 20.97 41.51 -9.19
CA SER A 83 20.10 40.38 -8.82
C SER A 83 20.85 39.05 -8.76
N ARG A 84 21.94 38.88 -9.51
CA ARG A 84 22.81 37.70 -9.46
C ARG A 84 23.57 37.57 -8.15
N ARG A 85 23.79 38.66 -7.41
CA ARG A 85 24.50 38.68 -6.13
C ARG A 85 23.61 38.38 -4.94
N VAL A 86 22.28 38.44 -5.10
CA VAL A 86 21.29 38.23 -4.02
C VAL A 86 21.34 36.80 -3.43
N LYS A 87 21.92 35.83 -4.13
CA LYS A 87 21.87 34.41 -3.80
C LYS A 87 22.61 33.98 -2.52
N ASN A 88 23.46 34.86 -1.94
CA ASN A 88 24.40 34.49 -0.87
C ASN A 88 24.35 35.39 0.38
N GLU A 89 23.28 36.17 0.57
CA GLU A 89 23.22 37.12 1.68
C GLU A 89 22.55 36.50 2.92
N PRO A 90 23.10 36.67 4.13
CA PRO A 90 22.55 36.06 5.37
C PRO A 90 21.17 36.60 5.77
N HIS A 91 20.75 37.78 5.23
CA HIS A 91 19.43 38.39 5.45
C HIS A 91 18.66 38.53 4.14
N GLU A 92 18.56 37.46 3.38
CA GLU A 92 18.04 37.46 2.01
C GLU A 92 16.65 38.12 1.87
N LYS A 93 15.73 37.94 2.82
CA LYS A 93 14.40 38.56 2.78
C LYS A 93 14.44 40.08 2.82
N GLU A 94 15.17 40.65 3.79
CA GLU A 94 15.27 42.10 3.97
C GLU A 94 16.03 42.76 2.79
N TYR A 95 17.02 42.06 2.27
CA TYR A 95 17.73 42.47 1.08
C TYR A 95 16.83 42.53 -0.16
N ILE A 96 16.01 41.47 -0.40
CA ILE A 96 15.07 41.43 -1.53
C ILE A 96 14.02 42.54 -1.41
N GLU A 97 13.47 42.78 -0.21
CA GLU A 97 12.52 43.86 0.02
C GLU A 97 13.14 45.23 -0.28
N ARG A 98 14.32 45.55 0.27
CA ARG A 98 15.06 46.81 -0.01
C ARG A 98 15.40 46.96 -1.49
N PHE A 99 15.84 45.88 -2.13
CA PHE A 99 16.14 45.86 -3.56
C PHE A 99 14.89 46.17 -4.42
N THR A 100 13.73 45.63 -4.04
CA THR A 100 12.46 45.91 -4.70
C THR A 100 12.04 47.39 -4.52
N TYR A 101 12.22 47.99 -3.32
CA TYR A 101 11.94 49.40 -3.11
C TYR A 101 12.83 50.29 -3.98
N TRP A 102 14.12 49.97 -4.12
CA TRP A 102 15.01 50.71 -5.02
C TRP A 102 14.53 50.62 -6.47
N GLN A 103 14.14 49.47 -6.94
CA GLN A 103 13.59 49.30 -8.29
C GLN A 103 12.35 50.16 -8.52
N VAL A 104 11.40 50.12 -7.60
CA VAL A 104 10.19 50.94 -7.67
C VAL A 104 10.52 52.44 -7.61
N GLY A 105 11.48 52.84 -6.79
CA GLY A 105 11.92 54.24 -6.69
C GLY A 105 12.48 54.78 -8.01
N PHE A 106 13.33 54.02 -8.69
CA PHE A 106 13.87 54.42 -10.02
C PHE A 106 12.76 54.48 -11.08
N ASP A 107 11.82 53.51 -11.05
CA ASP A 107 10.67 53.51 -11.96
C ASP A 107 9.80 54.76 -11.74
N TYR A 108 9.49 55.11 -10.48
CA TYR A 108 8.71 56.31 -10.14
C TYR A 108 9.41 57.60 -10.60
N GLY A 109 10.74 57.72 -10.35
CA GLY A 109 11.53 58.86 -10.83
C GLY A 109 11.45 59.00 -12.35
N THR A 110 11.60 57.90 -13.07
CA THR A 110 11.51 57.91 -14.54
C THR A 110 10.11 58.24 -15.02
N MET A 111 9.07 57.76 -14.32
CA MET A 111 7.68 58.07 -14.65
C MET A 111 7.33 59.52 -14.42
N PHE A 112 7.80 60.15 -13.35
CA PHE A 112 7.61 61.58 -13.13
C PHE A 112 8.24 62.40 -14.25
N LEU A 113 9.46 62.07 -14.68
CA LEU A 113 10.11 62.71 -15.82
C LEU A 113 9.32 62.47 -17.12
N LEU A 114 8.87 61.24 -17.35
CA LEU A 114 8.07 60.89 -18.53
C LEU A 114 6.80 61.74 -18.58
N ILE A 115 6.04 61.80 -17.48
CA ILE A 115 4.81 62.58 -17.36
C ILE A 115 5.09 64.06 -17.62
N TYR A 116 6.13 64.65 -17.00
CA TYR A 116 6.52 66.05 -17.18
C TYR A 116 6.77 66.38 -18.64
N PHE A 117 7.58 65.55 -19.36
CA PHE A 117 7.95 65.84 -20.76
C PHE A 117 6.87 65.52 -21.78
N THR A 118 5.77 64.86 -21.37
CA THR A 118 4.67 64.41 -22.24
C THR A 118 3.33 65.08 -21.92
N GLY A 119 3.35 66.23 -21.29
CA GLY A 119 2.16 67.08 -21.10
C GLY A 119 1.62 67.13 -19.66
N GLY A 120 2.44 66.81 -18.67
CA GLY A 120 2.04 66.88 -17.25
C GLY A 120 0.80 66.06 -16.92
N LEU A 121 -0.21 66.70 -16.40
CA LEU A 121 -1.48 66.06 -16.04
C LEU A 121 -2.26 65.54 -17.26
N ALA A 122 -1.98 66.01 -18.47
CA ALA A 122 -2.56 65.50 -19.71
C ALA A 122 -1.83 64.29 -20.30
N SER A 123 -0.73 63.90 -19.67
CA SER A 123 0.09 62.77 -20.15
C SER A 123 -0.68 61.45 -20.10
N PRO A 124 -0.71 60.69 -21.19
CA PRO A 124 -1.32 59.33 -21.18
C PRO A 124 -0.55 58.36 -20.29
N PHE A 125 0.69 58.67 -19.93
CA PHE A 125 1.54 57.80 -19.11
C PHE A 125 1.17 57.82 -17.63
N ILE A 126 0.30 58.73 -17.20
CA ILE A 126 -0.19 58.83 -15.82
C ILE A 126 -0.84 57.53 -15.32
N PHE A 127 -1.46 56.78 -16.22
CA PHE A 127 -2.10 55.48 -15.91
C PHE A 127 -1.11 54.35 -15.62
N PHE A 128 0.17 54.51 -15.99
CA PHE A 128 1.19 53.50 -15.69
C PHE A 128 1.46 53.32 -14.19
N PHE A 129 1.14 54.29 -13.35
CA PHE A 129 1.21 54.15 -11.90
C PHE A 129 0.32 53.01 -11.38
N ILE A 130 -0.77 52.65 -12.08
CA ILE A 130 -1.64 51.54 -11.72
C ILE A 130 -0.85 50.23 -11.69
N PHE A 131 -0.02 50.00 -12.72
CA PHE A 131 0.82 48.81 -12.76
C PHE A 131 1.76 48.73 -11.56
N HIS A 132 2.40 49.84 -11.20
CA HIS A 132 3.33 49.86 -10.07
C HIS A 132 2.64 49.66 -8.73
N ILE A 133 1.45 50.22 -8.54
CA ILE A 133 0.63 50.03 -7.35
C ILE A 133 0.18 48.56 -7.27
N THR A 134 -0.24 47.98 -8.38
CA THR A 134 -0.66 46.57 -8.45
C THR A 134 0.51 45.64 -8.10
N PHE A 135 1.66 45.85 -8.71
CA PHE A 135 2.87 45.08 -8.40
C PHE A 135 3.32 45.25 -6.95
N SER A 136 3.30 46.48 -6.43
CA SER A 136 3.68 46.71 -5.04
C SER A 136 2.76 45.99 -4.05
N ALA A 137 1.47 45.88 -4.36
CA ALA A 137 0.52 45.15 -3.52
C ALA A 137 0.78 43.63 -3.51
N ILE A 138 1.41 43.07 -4.57
CA ILE A 138 1.76 41.66 -4.71
C ILE A 138 3.10 41.32 -4.03
N PHE A 139 4.08 42.24 -4.13
CA PHE A 139 5.48 41.94 -3.76
C PHE A 139 5.95 42.59 -2.46
N LEU A 140 5.33 43.67 -2.04
CA LEU A 140 5.71 44.45 -0.88
C LEU A 140 4.68 44.36 0.25
N PRO A 141 5.04 44.72 1.47
CA PRO A 141 4.07 44.80 2.56
C PRO A 141 2.85 45.64 2.19
N ARG A 142 1.67 45.25 2.64
CA ARG A 142 0.37 45.83 2.25
C ARG A 142 0.29 47.35 2.33
N ARG A 143 1.05 47.99 3.28
CA ARG A 143 1.11 49.44 3.44
C ARG A 143 1.80 50.14 2.26
N SER A 144 2.67 49.42 1.54
CA SER A 144 3.45 49.98 0.43
C SER A 144 2.58 50.38 -0.75
N ALA A 145 1.49 49.66 -1.05
CA ALA A 145 0.57 50.01 -2.14
C ALA A 145 -0.07 51.38 -1.90
N TYR A 146 -0.50 51.68 -0.67
CA TYR A 146 -1.08 52.98 -0.30
C TYR A 146 -0.01 54.08 -0.28
N SER A 147 1.18 53.81 0.25
CA SER A 147 2.28 54.76 0.28
C SER A 147 2.70 55.16 -1.14
N LEU A 148 2.81 54.18 -2.05
CA LEU A 148 3.16 54.41 -3.44
C LEU A 148 2.06 55.15 -4.21
N ALA A 149 0.79 54.87 -3.95
CA ALA A 149 -0.33 55.66 -4.49
C ALA A 149 -0.26 57.11 -4.02
N ALA A 150 0.02 57.33 -2.74
CA ALA A 150 0.20 58.69 -2.20
C ALA A 150 1.41 59.42 -2.82
N ILE A 151 2.57 58.74 -2.96
CA ILE A 151 3.76 59.30 -3.59
C ILE A 151 3.49 59.69 -5.05
N ALA A 152 2.76 58.83 -5.81
CA ALA A 152 2.37 59.11 -7.18
C ALA A 152 1.44 60.35 -7.26
N ALA A 153 0.41 60.40 -6.42
CA ALA A 153 -0.51 61.54 -6.36
C ALA A 153 0.20 62.84 -5.98
N ILE A 154 1.00 62.83 -4.91
CA ILE A 154 1.76 64.01 -4.47
C ILE A 154 2.75 64.46 -5.54
N GLY A 155 3.53 63.56 -6.14
CA GLY A 155 4.52 63.89 -7.16
C GLY A 155 3.91 64.50 -8.41
N VAL A 156 2.82 63.92 -8.94
CA VAL A 156 2.07 64.48 -10.08
C VAL A 156 1.43 65.83 -9.71
N GLY A 157 0.89 65.93 -8.50
CA GLY A 157 0.35 67.19 -7.99
C GLY A 157 1.39 68.28 -7.90
N LEU A 158 2.58 68.01 -7.38
CA LEU A 158 3.70 68.99 -7.30
C LEU A 158 4.16 69.46 -8.68
N ILE A 159 4.29 68.53 -9.66
CA ILE A 159 4.62 68.89 -11.04
C ILE A 159 3.55 69.79 -11.59
N SER A 160 2.28 69.50 -11.43
CA SER A 160 1.16 70.29 -11.95
C SER A 160 1.08 71.68 -11.33
N VAL A 161 1.34 71.82 -10.03
CA VAL A 161 1.38 73.11 -9.33
C VAL A 161 2.57 73.93 -9.77
N ALA A 162 3.77 73.31 -9.92
CA ALA A 162 4.98 73.98 -10.37
C ALA A 162 4.85 74.53 -11.82
N GLU A 163 4.19 73.72 -12.70
CA GLU A 163 3.88 74.21 -14.06
C GLU A 163 2.85 75.37 -14.04
N TYR A 164 1.82 75.28 -13.21
CA TYR A 164 0.80 76.31 -13.07
C TYR A 164 1.37 77.65 -12.54
N LEU A 165 2.27 77.55 -11.54
CA LEU A 165 2.95 78.71 -10.96
C LEU A 165 4.05 79.24 -11.86
N GLY A 166 4.40 78.62 -12.98
CA GLY A 166 5.48 79.02 -13.88
C GLY A 166 6.87 78.74 -13.34
N TRP A 167 7.05 77.93 -12.27
CA TRP A 167 8.35 77.55 -11.71
C TRP A 167 9.13 76.65 -12.65
N ILE A 168 8.41 75.82 -13.42
CA ILE A 168 8.99 74.98 -14.46
C ILE A 168 8.21 75.18 -15.78
N PRO A 169 8.92 75.09 -16.95
CA PRO A 169 8.27 75.25 -18.24
C PRO A 169 7.25 74.13 -18.52
N HIS A 170 6.08 74.52 -19.02
CA HIS A 170 5.08 73.51 -19.46
C HIS A 170 5.45 72.92 -20.81
N HIS A 171 5.25 71.62 -20.98
CA HIS A 171 5.47 70.89 -22.23
C HIS A 171 4.15 70.52 -22.85
N ASP A 172 3.68 71.33 -23.82
CA ASP A 172 2.43 71.06 -24.50
C ASP A 172 2.49 69.77 -25.36
N LEU A 173 1.46 68.98 -25.29
CA LEU A 173 1.17 67.94 -26.29
C LEU A 173 0.52 68.59 -27.49
N LEU A 174 1.16 68.52 -28.65
CA LEU A 174 0.59 69.06 -29.89
C LEU A 174 -0.14 67.90 -30.63
N PHE A 175 -1.37 68.14 -30.99
CA PHE A 175 -2.13 67.24 -31.86
C PHE A 175 -2.43 68.01 -33.17
N GLN A 176 -1.89 67.52 -34.29
CA GLN A 176 -1.98 68.20 -35.59
C GLN A 176 -1.62 69.68 -35.55
N GLY A 177 -0.53 70.01 -34.86
CA GLY A 177 -0.03 71.39 -34.72
C GLY A 177 -0.84 72.24 -33.75
N LYS A 178 -1.89 71.80 -33.11
CA LYS A 178 -2.64 72.50 -32.08
C LYS A 178 -2.29 72.00 -30.68
N ALA A 179 -1.99 72.95 -29.77
CA ALA A 179 -1.73 72.62 -28.37
C ALA A 179 -3.01 72.06 -27.74
N VAL A 180 -2.88 70.87 -27.11
CA VAL A 180 -3.96 70.25 -26.32
C VAL A 180 -3.89 70.88 -24.93
N ASP A 181 -4.51 72.09 -24.79
CA ASP A 181 -4.47 72.84 -23.55
C ASP A 181 -5.41 72.27 -22.48
N PHE A 182 -4.92 71.29 -21.72
CA PHE A 182 -5.57 70.83 -20.51
C PHE A 182 -5.08 71.55 -19.24
N GLY A 183 -3.99 72.25 -19.30
CA GLY A 183 -3.16 72.56 -18.12
C GLY A 183 -3.30 73.98 -17.50
N ARG A 184 -3.95 74.95 -18.16
CA ARG A 184 -3.96 76.31 -17.67
C ARG A 184 -5.18 76.77 -16.88
N HIS A 185 -6.23 75.97 -16.82
CA HIS A 185 -7.43 76.28 -16.05
C HIS A 185 -7.37 75.62 -14.67
N PRO A 186 -7.35 76.36 -13.55
CA PRO A 186 -7.23 75.75 -12.21
C PRO A 186 -8.34 74.74 -11.87
N PHE A 187 -9.54 75.02 -12.33
CA PHE A 187 -10.68 74.07 -12.11
C PHE A 187 -10.42 72.73 -12.81
N ARG A 188 -9.91 72.72 -14.06
CA ARG A 188 -9.62 71.46 -14.78
C ARG A 188 -8.50 70.69 -14.11
N LEU A 189 -7.44 71.37 -13.66
CA LEU A 189 -6.34 70.77 -12.91
C LEU A 189 -6.86 70.05 -11.64
N ILE A 190 -7.70 70.70 -10.84
CA ILE A 190 -8.26 70.12 -9.62
C ILE A 190 -9.13 68.91 -9.93
N VAL A 191 -9.98 68.97 -10.96
CA VAL A 191 -10.87 67.89 -11.35
C VAL A 191 -10.05 66.66 -11.84
N ILE A 192 -9.12 66.84 -12.79
CA ILE A 192 -8.33 65.74 -13.33
C ILE A 192 -7.44 65.12 -12.23
N PHE A 193 -6.81 65.97 -11.40
CA PHE A 193 -6.00 65.52 -10.28
C PHE A 193 -6.82 64.76 -9.24
N GLY A 194 -8.05 65.22 -8.94
CA GLY A 194 -8.96 64.55 -8.04
C GLY A 194 -9.37 63.15 -8.55
N PHE A 195 -9.75 63.07 -9.84
CA PHE A 195 -10.03 61.77 -10.48
C PHE A 195 -8.84 60.83 -10.50
N PHE A 196 -7.66 61.33 -10.86
CA PHE A 196 -6.42 60.56 -10.89
C PHE A 196 -6.09 60.00 -9.49
N SER A 197 -6.06 60.87 -8.49
CA SER A 197 -5.74 60.48 -7.11
C SER A 197 -6.77 59.50 -6.57
N GLY A 198 -8.08 59.76 -6.77
CA GLY A 198 -9.16 58.85 -6.38
C GLY A 198 -9.02 57.49 -7.02
N PHE A 199 -8.69 57.46 -8.33
CA PHE A 199 -8.52 56.21 -9.06
C PHE A 199 -7.32 55.40 -8.56
N LEU A 200 -6.18 56.00 -8.22
CA LEU A 200 -5.02 55.35 -7.64
C LEU A 200 -5.34 54.70 -6.29
N PHE A 201 -6.05 55.43 -5.41
CA PHE A 201 -6.42 54.91 -4.09
C PHE A 201 -7.48 53.79 -4.18
N ILE A 202 -8.47 53.90 -5.08
CA ILE A 202 -9.42 52.85 -5.35
C ILE A 202 -8.71 51.59 -5.87
N THR A 203 -7.74 51.77 -6.76
CA THR A 203 -6.91 50.63 -7.26
C THR A 203 -6.12 49.98 -6.12
N ALA A 204 -5.43 50.77 -5.29
CA ALA A 204 -4.68 50.29 -4.14
C ALA A 204 -5.59 49.52 -3.15
N LEU A 205 -6.80 50.03 -2.89
CA LEU A 205 -7.79 49.39 -2.03
C LEU A 205 -8.27 48.08 -2.62
N SER A 206 -8.68 48.08 -3.88
CA SER A 206 -9.23 46.92 -4.57
C SER A 206 -8.21 45.79 -4.67
N ILE A 207 -6.99 46.06 -5.11
CA ILE A 207 -5.95 45.05 -5.26
C ILE A 207 -5.51 44.48 -3.90
N THR A 208 -5.42 45.33 -2.85
CA THR A 208 -5.09 44.89 -1.50
C THR A 208 -6.19 44.02 -0.91
N ALA A 209 -7.46 44.28 -1.23
CA ALA A 209 -8.58 43.45 -0.81
C ALA A 209 -8.56 42.07 -1.49
N VAL A 210 -8.31 42.04 -2.82
CA VAL A 210 -8.16 40.79 -3.59
C VAL A 210 -6.99 39.96 -3.07
N MET A 211 -5.84 40.59 -2.82
CA MET A 211 -4.68 39.85 -2.28
C MET A 211 -4.96 39.24 -0.89
N ARG A 212 -5.66 39.96 -0.01
CA ARG A 212 -6.11 39.40 1.27
C ARG A 212 -7.02 38.18 1.11
N MET A 213 -7.93 38.21 0.16
CA MET A 213 -8.82 37.07 -0.13
C MET A 213 -8.05 35.86 -0.63
N LEU A 214 -7.09 36.08 -1.55
CA LEU A 214 -6.23 35.03 -2.09
C LEU A 214 -5.35 34.39 -1.02
N GLU A 215 -4.69 35.19 -0.17
CA GLU A 215 -3.88 34.68 0.94
C GLU A 215 -4.70 33.77 1.88
N LYS A 216 -5.90 34.19 2.26
CA LYS A 216 -6.79 33.37 3.09
C LYS A 216 -7.17 32.04 2.41
N ARG A 217 -7.44 32.08 1.10
CA ARG A 217 -7.78 30.86 0.35
C ARG A 217 -6.59 29.91 0.25
N ILE A 218 -5.38 30.43 0.02
CA ILE A 218 -4.17 29.60 -0.06
C ILE A 218 -3.91 28.87 1.27
N VAL A 219 -4.01 29.60 2.40
CA VAL A 219 -3.85 28.98 3.74
C VAL A 219 -4.91 27.89 3.95
N HIS A 220 -6.17 28.18 3.67
CA HIS A 220 -7.25 27.21 3.82
C HIS A 220 -7.08 25.95 2.94
N LEU A 221 -6.59 26.14 1.69
CA LEU A 221 -6.28 25.01 0.80
C LEU A 221 -5.12 24.17 1.33
N ALA A 222 -4.10 24.81 1.90
CA ALA A 222 -2.96 24.10 2.50
C ALA A 222 -3.43 23.24 3.68
N ASP A 223 -4.24 23.81 4.59
CA ASP A 223 -4.81 23.09 5.74
C ASP A 223 -5.69 21.90 5.29
N LEU A 224 -6.51 22.10 4.24
CA LEU A 224 -7.34 21.03 3.69
C LEU A 224 -6.51 19.91 3.06
N THR A 225 -5.44 20.27 2.35
CA THR A 225 -4.54 19.29 1.72
C THR A 225 -3.85 18.44 2.78
N GLU A 226 -3.38 19.06 3.88
CA GLU A 226 -2.75 18.35 4.99
C GLU A 226 -3.76 17.38 5.66
N ALA A 227 -4.99 17.84 5.90
CA ALA A 227 -6.05 16.98 6.47
C ALA A 227 -6.38 15.79 5.58
N VAL A 228 -6.47 16.00 4.25
CA VAL A 228 -6.72 14.91 3.28
C VAL A 228 -5.57 13.92 3.24
N THR A 229 -4.32 14.39 3.28
CA THR A 229 -3.14 13.51 3.29
C THR A 229 -3.14 12.64 4.54
N THR A 230 -3.36 13.23 5.72
CA THR A 230 -3.44 12.50 6.99
C THR A 230 -4.56 11.45 6.98
N LEU A 231 -5.73 11.81 6.44
CA LEU A 231 -6.85 10.86 6.32
C LEU A 231 -6.52 9.69 5.39
N ASN A 232 -5.87 9.98 4.26
CA ASN A 232 -5.46 8.95 3.30
C ASN A 232 -4.44 7.97 3.90
N ASP A 233 -3.48 8.46 4.69
CA ASP A 233 -2.51 7.62 5.39
C ASP A 233 -3.20 6.70 6.41
N LYS A 234 -4.18 7.23 7.17
CA LYS A 234 -4.99 6.44 8.09
C LYS A 234 -5.78 5.34 7.37
N LEU A 235 -6.41 5.67 6.23
CA LEU A 235 -7.15 4.69 5.41
C LEU A 235 -6.24 3.60 4.84
N ASN A 236 -5.08 3.97 4.31
CA ASN A 236 -4.11 3.01 3.79
C ASN A 236 -3.63 2.04 4.87
N THR A 237 -3.42 2.52 6.10
CA THR A 237 -3.05 1.65 7.22
C THR A 237 -4.15 0.65 7.55
N LEU A 238 -5.40 1.08 7.66
CA LEU A 238 -6.52 0.17 7.91
C LEU A 238 -6.66 -0.86 6.78
N TYR A 239 -6.43 -0.46 5.53
CA TYR A 239 -6.44 -1.38 4.39
C TYR A 239 -5.32 -2.41 4.45
N THR A 240 -4.09 -1.99 4.76
CA THR A 240 -2.93 -2.89 4.93
C THR A 240 -3.17 -3.89 6.08
N MET A 241 -3.74 -3.41 7.20
CA MET A 241 -4.13 -4.28 8.32
C MET A 241 -5.16 -5.32 7.87
N THR A 242 -6.19 -4.92 7.12
CA THR A 242 -7.21 -5.83 6.61
C THR A 242 -6.62 -6.89 5.68
N GLN A 243 -5.67 -6.54 4.82
CA GLN A 243 -4.96 -7.50 3.97
C GLN A 243 -4.09 -8.47 4.78
N ALA A 244 -3.36 -7.97 5.78
CA ALA A 244 -2.56 -8.81 6.66
C ALA A 244 -3.42 -9.83 7.42
N ILE A 245 -4.62 -9.44 7.86
CA ILE A 245 -5.60 -10.31 8.54
C ILE A 245 -6.10 -11.42 7.60
N GLY A 246 -6.26 -11.14 6.30
CA GLY A 246 -6.69 -12.11 5.29
C GLY A 246 -5.61 -13.08 4.83
N SER A 247 -4.35 -12.85 5.20
CA SER A 247 -3.22 -13.71 4.82
C SER A 247 -3.13 -14.95 5.74
N LYS A 248 -2.62 -16.08 5.18
CA LYS A 248 -2.36 -17.32 5.95
C LYS A 248 -1.11 -17.21 6.86
N GLN A 249 -0.79 -16.02 7.37
CA GLN A 249 0.37 -15.81 8.23
C GLN A 249 0.07 -16.18 9.69
N HIS A 250 1.12 -16.54 10.45
CA HIS A 250 0.99 -16.77 11.88
C HIS A 250 0.56 -15.50 12.61
N LEU A 251 -0.33 -15.66 13.60
CA LEU A 251 -0.90 -14.55 14.39
C LEU A 251 0.17 -13.56 14.88
N GLU A 252 1.29 -14.06 15.40
CA GLU A 252 2.39 -13.23 15.92
C GLU A 252 2.97 -12.28 14.85
N GLN A 253 3.12 -12.76 13.61
CA GLN A 253 3.62 -11.94 12.50
C GLN A 253 2.61 -10.84 12.12
N VAL A 254 1.33 -11.18 12.05
CA VAL A 254 0.26 -10.22 11.76
C VAL A 254 0.21 -9.14 12.83
N LEU A 255 0.22 -9.52 14.12
CA LEU A 255 0.18 -8.58 15.23
C LEU A 255 1.43 -7.68 15.29
N SER A 256 2.59 -8.21 14.95
CA SER A 256 3.84 -7.44 14.85
C SER A 256 3.77 -6.37 13.76
N ILE A 257 3.32 -6.74 12.55
CA ILE A 257 3.13 -5.80 11.43
C ILE A 257 2.12 -4.70 11.82
N VAL A 258 0.99 -5.10 12.38
CA VAL A 258 -0.05 -4.17 12.81
C VAL A 258 0.47 -3.19 13.86
N SER A 259 1.23 -3.68 14.86
CA SER A 259 1.81 -2.83 15.91
C SER A 259 2.77 -1.79 15.35
N SER A 260 3.64 -2.17 14.40
CA SER A 260 4.60 -1.26 13.77
C SER A 260 3.92 -0.21 12.89
N GLU A 261 2.91 -0.62 12.10
CA GLU A 261 2.17 0.31 11.24
C GLU A 261 1.33 1.31 12.04
N LEU A 262 0.68 0.86 13.12
CA LEU A 262 -0.05 1.75 14.01
C LEU A 262 0.88 2.77 14.69
N ALA A 263 2.07 2.34 15.14
CA ALA A 263 3.04 3.24 15.73
C ALA A 263 3.48 4.33 14.75
N ARG A 264 3.71 3.96 13.51
CA ARG A 264 4.11 4.87 12.43
C ARG A 264 3.02 5.89 12.10
N VAL A 265 1.77 5.45 11.90
CA VAL A 265 0.67 6.34 11.45
C VAL A 265 0.17 7.24 12.57
N MET A 266 0.17 6.77 13.80
CA MET A 266 -0.19 7.57 14.97
C MET A 266 0.94 8.48 15.46
N ASP A 267 2.14 8.35 14.87
CA ASP A 267 3.35 9.06 15.30
C ASP A 267 3.59 8.95 16.81
N VAL A 268 3.56 7.68 17.29
CA VAL A 268 3.73 7.36 18.72
C VAL A 268 4.97 6.49 18.95
N GLN A 269 5.52 6.59 20.17
CA GLN A 269 6.73 5.86 20.54
C GLN A 269 6.53 4.35 20.55
N ALA A 270 5.39 3.87 21.04
CA ALA A 270 5.16 2.44 21.16
C ALA A 270 3.67 2.06 21.07
N ILE A 271 3.45 0.81 20.63
CA ILE A 271 2.15 0.13 20.61
C ILE A 271 2.29 -1.20 21.34
N SER A 272 1.27 -1.59 22.12
CA SER A 272 1.16 -2.90 22.73
C SER A 272 -0.18 -3.56 22.44
N ILE A 273 -0.17 -4.86 22.19
CA ILE A 273 -1.37 -5.71 22.12
C ILE A 273 -1.27 -6.71 23.25
N LYS A 274 -2.23 -6.64 24.18
CA LYS A 274 -2.32 -7.55 25.31
C LYS A 274 -3.58 -8.38 25.19
N LEU A 275 -3.50 -9.68 25.41
CA LEU A 275 -4.63 -10.60 25.40
C LEU A 275 -5.02 -10.99 26.81
N LEU A 276 -6.32 -11.08 27.06
CA LEU A 276 -6.87 -11.51 28.32
C LEU A 276 -6.83 -13.03 28.45
N SER A 277 -6.43 -13.53 29.62
CA SER A 277 -6.51 -14.96 29.94
C SER A 277 -7.97 -15.42 30.01
N ASP A 278 -8.22 -16.72 29.83
CA ASP A 278 -9.56 -17.30 29.83
C ASP A 278 -10.29 -17.11 31.18
N ASP A 279 -9.55 -17.02 32.29
CA ASP A 279 -10.09 -16.74 33.62
C ASP A 279 -10.29 -15.25 33.90
N GLY A 280 -9.94 -14.36 32.96
CA GLY A 280 -10.10 -12.91 33.04
C GLY A 280 -9.17 -12.21 34.04
N LYS A 281 -8.15 -12.88 34.59
CA LYS A 281 -7.29 -12.33 35.66
C LYS A 281 -5.99 -11.73 35.19
N LEU A 282 -5.47 -12.18 34.05
CA LEU A 282 -4.16 -11.82 33.54
C LEU A 282 -4.24 -11.26 32.10
N LEU A 283 -3.39 -10.30 31.79
CA LEU A 283 -3.16 -9.78 30.45
C LEU A 283 -1.73 -10.12 30.01
N TYR A 284 -1.60 -10.86 28.91
CA TYR A 284 -0.33 -11.25 28.31
C TYR A 284 0.00 -10.37 27.09
N PHE A 285 1.25 -9.99 26.93
CA PHE A 285 1.71 -9.33 25.70
C PHE A 285 1.69 -10.32 24.55
N ALA A 286 0.82 -10.09 23.57
CA ALA A 286 0.77 -10.84 22.32
C ALA A 286 1.70 -10.24 21.25
N ALA A 287 1.81 -8.91 21.23
CA ALA A 287 2.76 -8.16 20.42
C ALA A 287 3.07 -6.82 21.05
N ALA A 288 4.26 -6.28 20.77
CA ALA A 288 4.66 -4.94 21.15
C ALA A 288 5.65 -4.38 20.14
N HIS A 289 5.54 -3.09 19.85
CA HIS A 289 6.48 -2.33 19.05
C HIS A 289 6.94 -1.10 19.83
N GLY A 290 8.25 -0.80 19.83
CA GLY A 290 8.81 0.41 20.45
C GLY A 290 8.87 0.42 21.98
N LEU A 291 8.38 -0.62 22.67
CA LEU A 291 8.50 -0.74 24.12
C LEU A 291 9.90 -1.30 24.51
N PRO A 292 10.50 -0.82 25.62
CA PRO A 292 11.75 -1.38 26.14
C PRO A 292 11.60 -2.86 26.49
N GLN A 293 12.68 -3.65 26.34
CA GLN A 293 12.66 -5.08 26.66
C GLN A 293 12.34 -5.36 28.12
N GLU A 294 12.63 -4.44 29.02
CA GLU A 294 12.31 -4.54 30.45
C GLU A 294 10.81 -4.59 30.70
N PHE A 295 10.03 -3.84 29.93
CA PHE A 295 8.56 -3.93 29.92
C PHE A 295 8.04 -5.32 29.53
N LEU A 296 8.73 -5.97 28.58
CA LEU A 296 8.34 -7.28 28.06
C LEU A 296 8.78 -8.43 28.98
N LYS A 297 9.69 -8.20 29.92
CA LYS A 297 10.11 -9.19 30.93
C LYS A 297 8.98 -9.58 31.89
N HIS A 298 8.03 -8.68 32.11
CA HIS A 298 6.82 -8.96 32.87
C HIS A 298 5.83 -9.69 31.97
N LYS A 299 5.87 -11.02 31.98
CA LYS A 299 5.06 -11.88 31.11
C LYS A 299 3.54 -11.72 31.24
N ALA A 300 3.05 -11.15 32.34
CA ALA A 300 1.63 -10.94 32.58
C ALA A 300 1.37 -9.74 33.48
N VAL A 301 0.28 -9.00 33.18
CA VAL A 301 -0.24 -7.91 33.99
C VAL A 301 -1.48 -8.40 34.74
N GLU A 302 -1.48 -8.33 36.07
CA GLU A 302 -2.65 -8.71 36.87
C GLU A 302 -3.73 -7.62 36.76
N VAL A 303 -4.91 -7.98 36.25
CA VAL A 303 -6.04 -7.05 36.10
C VAL A 303 -6.44 -6.41 37.41
N ALA A 304 -6.40 -7.20 38.51
CA ALA A 304 -6.78 -6.73 39.86
C ALA A 304 -5.86 -5.63 40.40
N LYS A 305 -4.59 -5.63 39.99
CA LYS A 305 -3.57 -4.67 40.45
C LYS A 305 -3.51 -3.39 39.60
N SER A 306 -4.28 -3.31 38.52
CA SER A 306 -4.31 -2.14 37.64
C SER A 306 -5.73 -1.64 37.43
N PRO A 307 -6.15 -0.60 38.17
CA PRO A 307 -7.48 0.00 38.02
C PRO A 307 -7.79 0.42 36.58
N LEU A 308 -6.77 0.88 35.87
CA LEU A 308 -6.84 1.29 34.49
C LEU A 308 -7.20 0.12 33.54
N ASN A 309 -6.47 -1.00 33.64
CA ASN A 309 -6.74 -2.16 32.79
C ASN A 309 -8.14 -2.74 33.09
N ARG A 310 -8.60 -2.66 34.35
CA ARG A 310 -9.95 -3.08 34.72
C ARG A 310 -11.03 -2.27 34.00
N ARG A 311 -10.94 -0.94 33.96
CA ARG A 311 -11.88 -0.09 33.20
C ARG A 311 -11.91 -0.44 31.73
N VAL A 312 -10.73 -0.65 31.13
CA VAL A 312 -10.66 -0.99 29.69
C VAL A 312 -11.27 -2.36 29.42
N ILE A 313 -11.09 -3.34 30.33
CA ILE A 313 -11.74 -4.65 30.20
C ILE A 313 -13.26 -4.57 30.37
N GLU A 314 -13.76 -3.62 31.12
CA GLU A 314 -15.19 -3.31 31.25
C GLU A 314 -15.75 -2.62 30.00
N GLY A 315 -14.91 -2.36 28.99
CA GLY A 315 -15.30 -1.80 27.69
C GLY A 315 -15.09 -0.28 27.56
N GLU A 316 -14.62 0.39 28.61
CA GLU A 316 -14.37 1.83 28.59
C GLU A 316 -12.93 2.13 28.12
N PRO A 317 -12.72 2.94 27.09
CA PRO A 317 -11.38 3.37 26.71
C PRO A 317 -10.79 4.30 27.77
N PHE A 318 -9.47 4.28 27.88
CA PHE A 318 -8.73 5.16 28.77
C PHE A 318 -7.73 6.01 27.97
N VAL A 319 -7.72 7.32 28.25
CA VAL A 319 -6.76 8.27 27.68
C VAL A 319 -6.20 9.11 28.82
N SER A 320 -4.87 9.23 28.89
CA SER A 320 -4.20 10.16 29.77
C SER A 320 -3.24 11.03 28.99
N GLY A 321 -3.43 12.33 29.07
CA GLY A 321 -2.54 13.33 28.46
C GLY A 321 -1.22 13.49 29.21
N HIS A 322 -1.22 13.16 30.52
CA HIS A 322 -0.04 13.19 31.38
C HIS A 322 -0.03 11.96 32.29
N VAL A 323 1.03 11.16 32.19
CA VAL A 323 1.25 10.03 33.11
C VAL A 323 1.84 10.58 34.41
N THR A 324 1.00 11.24 35.23
CA THR A 324 1.42 11.90 36.48
C THR A 324 1.25 11.02 37.72
N GLU A 325 0.52 9.91 37.61
CA GLU A 325 0.28 8.99 38.70
C GLU A 325 0.79 7.58 38.35
N PRO A 326 2.08 7.31 38.61
CA PRO A 326 2.65 5.97 38.39
C PRO A 326 1.90 4.86 39.10
N GLU A 327 1.27 5.18 40.26
CA GLU A 327 0.49 4.24 41.07
C GLU A 327 -0.77 3.68 40.36
N SER A 328 -1.26 4.36 39.33
CA SER A 328 -2.37 3.88 38.50
C SER A 328 -1.97 2.74 37.56
N PHE A 329 -0.68 2.53 37.38
CA PHE A 329 -0.10 1.50 36.54
C PHE A 329 0.64 0.48 37.36
N GLN A 330 0.48 -0.81 37.09
CA GLN A 330 1.22 -1.86 37.80
C GLN A 330 2.76 -1.73 37.64
N PHE A 331 3.21 -1.09 36.56
CA PHE A 331 4.62 -0.86 36.23
C PHE A 331 4.86 0.62 35.87
N GLY A 332 4.41 1.52 36.72
CA GLY A 332 4.53 2.98 36.51
C GLY A 332 5.97 3.47 36.45
N GLU A 333 6.87 2.88 37.25
CA GLU A 333 8.29 3.20 37.26
C GLU A 333 8.96 2.92 35.91
N ASP A 334 8.53 1.86 35.21
CA ASP A 334 9.04 1.51 33.89
C ASP A 334 8.56 2.51 32.81
N LEU A 335 7.36 3.10 32.97
CA LEU A 335 6.85 4.17 32.09
C LEU A 335 7.67 5.45 32.24
N GLU A 336 8.02 5.81 33.46
CA GLU A 336 8.90 6.96 33.74
C GLU A 336 10.31 6.74 33.20
N ALA A 337 10.88 5.56 33.39
CA ALA A 337 12.20 5.19 32.86
C ALA A 337 12.23 5.27 31.34
N ALA A 338 11.12 4.93 30.68
CA ALA A 338 10.94 5.05 29.23
C ALA A 338 10.58 6.46 28.76
N ARG A 339 10.46 7.46 29.66
CA ARG A 339 10.06 8.84 29.38
C ARG A 339 8.71 8.97 28.66
N LEU A 340 7.80 8.04 28.90
CA LEU A 340 6.46 8.06 28.30
C LEU A 340 5.58 9.05 29.06
N GLN A 341 4.99 10.00 28.36
CA GLN A 341 4.24 11.12 28.96
C GLN A 341 2.74 11.00 28.78
N SER A 342 2.28 10.43 27.67
CA SER A 342 0.85 10.19 27.43
C SER A 342 0.59 8.76 26.96
N VAL A 343 -0.59 8.24 27.31
CA VAL A 343 -1.01 6.89 26.99
C VAL A 343 -2.47 6.84 26.57
N GLN A 344 -2.78 5.87 25.71
CA GLN A 344 -4.14 5.57 25.29
C GLN A 344 -4.35 4.06 25.27
N PHE A 345 -5.43 3.58 25.88
CA PHE A 345 -5.82 2.17 25.89
C PHE A 345 -7.25 2.01 25.40
N VAL A 346 -7.47 1.05 24.51
CA VAL A 346 -8.81 0.71 24.01
C VAL A 346 -9.02 -0.80 24.10
N PRO A 347 -10.26 -1.24 24.38
CA PRO A 347 -10.57 -2.66 24.45
C PRO A 347 -10.57 -3.29 23.06
N LEU A 348 -10.07 -4.53 22.97
CA LEU A 348 -10.25 -5.42 21.82
C LEU A 348 -11.56 -6.17 22.04
N ILE A 349 -12.59 -5.83 21.27
CA ILE A 349 -13.95 -6.34 21.45
C ILE A 349 -14.31 -7.24 20.28
N VAL A 350 -14.77 -8.46 20.58
CA VAL A 350 -15.40 -9.38 19.63
C VAL A 350 -16.84 -9.59 20.09
N GLU A 351 -17.79 -9.23 19.25
CA GLU A 351 -19.23 -9.19 19.59
C GLU A 351 -19.50 -8.32 20.84
N THR A 352 -19.62 -8.93 22.02
CA THR A 352 -19.87 -8.27 23.30
C THR A 352 -18.78 -8.53 24.34
N ARG A 353 -17.77 -9.33 24.00
CA ARG A 353 -16.72 -9.76 24.92
C ARG A 353 -15.41 -9.02 24.64
N VAL A 354 -14.78 -8.50 25.69
CA VAL A 354 -13.43 -7.98 25.61
C VAL A 354 -12.44 -9.15 25.66
N ILE A 355 -11.60 -9.26 24.64
CA ILE A 355 -10.58 -10.31 24.50
C ILE A 355 -9.17 -9.81 24.81
N GLY A 356 -8.99 -8.51 25.00
CA GLY A 356 -7.70 -7.90 25.26
C GLY A 356 -7.73 -6.39 25.24
N ILE A 357 -6.54 -5.79 25.22
CA ILE A 357 -6.32 -4.34 25.23
C ILE A 357 -5.29 -3.97 24.16
N LEU A 358 -5.60 -2.97 23.36
CA LEU A 358 -4.66 -2.28 22.49
C LEU A 358 -4.20 -1.00 23.17
N GLY A 359 -2.89 -0.81 23.31
CA GLY A 359 -2.28 0.34 23.99
C GLY A 359 -1.34 1.11 23.08
N ALA A 360 -1.42 2.46 23.15
CA ALA A 360 -0.49 3.38 22.51
C ALA A 360 0.20 4.24 23.57
N TYR A 361 1.50 4.53 23.36
CA TYR A 361 2.35 5.26 24.27
C TYR A 361 3.14 6.33 23.54
N SER A 362 3.19 7.55 24.07
CA SER A 362 3.93 8.66 23.47
C SER A 362 4.84 9.36 24.49
N THR A 363 5.98 9.84 24.02
CA THR A 363 6.89 10.72 24.76
C THR A 363 6.42 12.18 24.76
N ARG A 364 5.36 12.50 24.02
CA ARG A 364 4.74 13.83 23.96
C ARG A 364 3.53 13.88 24.89
N PRO A 365 3.34 14.98 25.66
CA PRO A 365 2.13 15.17 26.44
C PRO A 365 0.94 15.46 25.50
N GLU A 366 -0.26 15.15 25.95
CA GLU A 366 -1.53 15.43 25.26
C GLU A 366 -1.61 14.98 23.80
N GLN A 367 -0.86 13.89 23.46
CA GLN A 367 -0.80 13.35 22.09
C GLN A 367 -2.14 12.83 21.59
N PHE A 368 -3.02 12.35 22.48
CA PHE A 368 -4.22 11.61 22.13
C PHE A 368 -5.48 12.46 22.28
N GLY A 369 -6.00 12.96 21.16
CA GLY A 369 -7.29 13.65 21.07
C GLY A 369 -8.46 12.72 20.68
N PRO A 370 -9.66 13.29 20.49
CA PRO A 370 -10.84 12.52 20.10
C PRO A 370 -10.70 11.82 18.75
N ASN A 371 -9.99 12.42 17.79
CA ASN A 371 -9.76 11.86 16.46
C ASN A 371 -8.83 10.65 16.52
N GLU A 372 -7.76 10.74 17.30
CA GLU A 372 -6.81 9.65 17.53
C GLU A 372 -7.50 8.50 18.25
N LEU A 373 -8.35 8.80 19.24
CA LEU A 373 -9.14 7.79 19.93
C LEU A 373 -10.09 7.05 18.99
N ASN A 374 -10.81 7.75 18.12
CA ASN A 374 -11.72 7.13 17.16
C ASN A 374 -10.98 6.24 16.17
N PHE A 375 -9.85 6.70 15.62
CA PHE A 375 -9.03 5.90 14.73
C PHE A 375 -8.51 4.63 15.43
N PHE A 376 -8.01 4.78 16.65
CA PHE A 376 -7.46 3.67 17.44
C PHE A 376 -8.52 2.63 17.82
N ARG A 377 -9.77 3.05 18.07
CA ARG A 377 -10.90 2.14 18.27
C ARG A 377 -11.22 1.32 17.02
N GLN A 378 -11.18 1.95 15.83
CA GLN A 378 -11.39 1.23 14.56
C GLN A 378 -10.27 0.21 14.34
N ALA A 379 -9.03 0.59 14.57
CA ALA A 379 -7.89 -0.31 14.51
C ALA A 379 -8.03 -1.47 15.51
N ALA A 380 -8.47 -1.21 16.74
CA ALA A 380 -8.72 -2.24 17.75
C ALA A 380 -9.78 -3.27 17.30
N GLY A 381 -10.83 -2.82 16.61
CA GLY A 381 -11.83 -3.71 16.03
C GLY A 381 -11.23 -4.66 14.99
N LEU A 382 -10.36 -4.15 14.09
CA LEU A 382 -9.66 -4.98 13.10
C LEU A 382 -8.69 -5.98 13.77
N VAL A 383 -7.94 -5.54 14.77
CA VAL A 383 -7.05 -6.41 15.56
C VAL A 383 -7.83 -7.51 16.26
N ALA A 384 -8.97 -7.19 16.85
CA ALA A 384 -9.83 -8.17 17.52
C ALA A 384 -10.34 -9.25 16.55
N ILE A 385 -10.78 -8.85 15.35
CA ILE A 385 -11.19 -9.79 14.28
C ILE A 385 -10.02 -10.67 13.84
N ALA A 386 -8.81 -10.09 13.68
CA ALA A 386 -7.62 -10.85 13.31
C ALA A 386 -7.30 -11.96 14.31
N ILE A 387 -7.36 -11.62 15.60
CA ILE A 387 -7.09 -12.57 16.69
C ILE A 387 -8.13 -13.69 16.71
N GLU A 388 -9.41 -13.35 16.57
CA GLU A 388 -10.50 -14.33 16.58
C GLU A 388 -10.42 -15.28 15.38
N ASN A 389 -10.15 -14.75 14.18
CA ASN A 389 -9.93 -15.56 12.99
C ASN A 389 -8.76 -16.53 13.17
N ALA A 390 -7.62 -16.03 13.68
CA ALA A 390 -6.46 -16.89 13.92
C ALA A 390 -6.73 -18.00 14.95
N ARG A 391 -7.44 -17.68 16.03
CA ARG A 391 -7.87 -18.69 17.03
C ARG A 391 -8.83 -19.72 16.43
N ALA A 392 -9.78 -19.26 15.60
CA ALA A 392 -10.70 -20.17 14.90
C ALA A 392 -9.96 -21.12 13.95
N TYR A 393 -9.00 -20.60 13.20
CA TYR A 393 -8.15 -21.44 12.35
C TYR A 393 -7.34 -22.44 13.16
N GLU A 394 -6.70 -22.04 14.25
CA GLU A 394 -5.92 -22.91 15.12
C GLU A 394 -6.81 -24.01 15.76
N ALA A 395 -8.03 -23.66 16.18
CA ALA A 395 -8.99 -24.64 16.70
C ALA A 395 -9.40 -25.67 15.65
N ILE A 396 -9.71 -25.25 14.42
CA ILE A 396 -10.01 -26.15 13.30
C ILE A 396 -8.81 -27.06 13.02
N GLU A 397 -7.62 -26.51 13.07
CA GLU A 397 -6.37 -27.25 12.90
C GLU A 397 -6.19 -28.34 13.92
N ASN A 398 -6.38 -28.02 15.17
CA ASN A 398 -6.27 -28.99 16.26
C ASN A 398 -7.28 -30.15 16.10
N VAL A 399 -8.52 -29.84 15.70
CA VAL A 399 -9.54 -30.86 15.43
C VAL A 399 -9.13 -31.79 14.29
N ILE A 400 -8.57 -31.23 13.19
CA ILE A 400 -8.09 -32.04 12.05
C ILE A 400 -6.93 -32.96 12.48
N GLU A 401 -5.98 -32.42 13.27
CA GLU A 401 -4.84 -33.21 13.76
C GLU A 401 -5.26 -34.30 14.73
N GLU A 402 -6.19 -34.02 15.65
CA GLU A 402 -6.73 -35.01 16.56
C GLU A 402 -7.50 -36.12 15.82
N ARG A 403 -8.32 -35.76 14.82
CA ARG A 403 -9.01 -36.71 13.95
C ARG A 403 -8.00 -37.61 13.24
N SER A 404 -6.95 -37.05 12.70
CA SER A 404 -5.90 -37.80 11.99
C SER A 404 -5.14 -38.76 12.93
N ARG A 405 -4.77 -38.31 14.13
CA ARG A 405 -4.13 -39.14 15.17
C ARG A 405 -5.07 -40.30 15.61
N PHE A 406 -6.36 -40.01 15.77
CA PHE A 406 -7.35 -41.02 16.12
C PHE A 406 -7.46 -42.10 15.04
N MET A 407 -7.60 -41.71 13.75
CA MET A 407 -7.68 -42.63 12.62
C MET A 407 -6.43 -43.51 12.51
N ASN A 408 -5.23 -42.95 12.68
CA ASN A 408 -3.99 -43.71 12.69
C ASN A 408 -3.94 -44.74 13.81
N ARG A 409 -4.39 -44.41 15.03
CA ARG A 409 -4.44 -45.36 16.15
C ARG A 409 -5.44 -46.48 15.89
N VAL A 410 -6.64 -46.18 15.40
CA VAL A 410 -7.66 -47.17 15.06
C VAL A 410 -7.15 -48.12 13.98
N ALA A 411 -6.60 -47.60 12.91
CA ALA A 411 -6.06 -48.39 11.81
C ALA A 411 -4.93 -49.32 12.25
N HIS A 412 -3.99 -48.81 13.07
CA HIS A 412 -2.93 -49.63 13.63
C HIS A 412 -3.48 -50.80 14.49
N ASN A 413 -4.44 -50.50 15.36
CA ASN A 413 -5.03 -51.51 16.25
C ASN A 413 -5.88 -52.55 15.51
N LEU A 414 -6.43 -52.22 14.34
CA LEU A 414 -7.18 -53.17 13.50
C LEU A 414 -6.25 -54.01 12.61
N ARG A 415 -5.09 -53.47 12.20
CA ARG A 415 -4.14 -54.20 11.32
C ARG A 415 -3.59 -55.45 11.98
N ALA A 416 -3.18 -55.37 13.25
CA ALA A 416 -2.56 -56.51 13.95
C ALA A 416 -3.47 -57.76 14.03
N PRO A 417 -4.73 -57.71 14.50
CA PRO A 417 -5.62 -58.88 14.54
C PRO A 417 -5.97 -59.39 13.15
N LEU A 418 -6.12 -58.52 12.14
CA LEU A 418 -6.41 -58.95 10.78
C LEU A 418 -5.20 -59.62 10.12
N ALA A 419 -3.98 -59.15 10.37
CA ALA A 419 -2.76 -59.84 9.92
C ALA A 419 -2.61 -61.23 10.56
N ALA A 420 -2.93 -61.35 11.85
CA ALA A 420 -2.96 -62.67 12.51
C ALA A 420 -3.99 -63.63 11.91
N LEU A 421 -5.20 -63.12 11.59
CA LEU A 421 -6.22 -63.89 10.89
C LEU A 421 -5.78 -64.32 9.48
N ALA A 422 -5.15 -63.41 8.73
CA ALA A 422 -4.59 -63.70 7.40
C ALA A 422 -3.53 -64.82 7.48
N SER A 423 -2.60 -64.73 8.43
CA SER A 423 -1.58 -65.78 8.64
C SER A 423 -2.19 -67.15 9.03
N MET A 424 -3.22 -67.17 9.88
CA MET A 424 -3.92 -68.41 10.22
C MET A 424 -4.61 -69.04 9.00
N LEU A 425 -5.24 -68.22 8.15
CA LEU A 425 -5.88 -68.66 6.92
C LEU A 425 -4.86 -69.20 5.90
N GLU A 426 -3.67 -68.60 5.84
CA GLU A 426 -2.59 -69.07 5.00
C GLU A 426 -2.09 -70.50 5.42
N VAL A 427 -1.87 -70.69 6.71
CA VAL A 427 -1.53 -72.05 7.26
C VAL A 427 -2.57 -73.10 6.91
N VAL A 428 -3.84 -72.72 6.97
CA VAL A 428 -4.93 -73.62 6.59
C VAL A 428 -4.97 -73.88 5.08
N ARG A 429 -4.82 -72.89 4.26
CA ARG A 429 -4.82 -72.95 2.80
C ARG A 429 -3.67 -73.81 2.26
N ASP A 430 -2.48 -73.67 2.83
CA ASP A 430 -1.29 -74.40 2.40
C ASP A 430 -1.24 -75.85 2.81
N GLY A 431 -2.31 -76.36 3.47
CA GLY A 431 -2.49 -77.75 3.74
C GLY A 431 -1.82 -78.31 5.00
N TYR A 432 -1.22 -77.44 5.85
CA TYR A 432 -0.56 -77.87 7.11
C TYR A 432 -1.50 -78.52 8.11
N LEU A 433 -2.82 -78.34 7.97
CA LEU A 433 -3.84 -78.91 8.86
C LEU A 433 -4.59 -80.12 8.24
N GLY A 434 -4.12 -80.65 7.10
CA GLY A 434 -4.66 -81.81 6.43
C GLY A 434 -5.51 -81.50 5.19
N ASN A 435 -6.02 -82.61 4.51
CA ASN A 435 -6.78 -82.47 3.27
C ASN A 435 -8.17 -81.88 3.52
N MET A 436 -8.54 -80.81 2.81
CA MET A 436 -9.84 -80.16 2.84
C MET A 436 -10.70 -80.58 1.66
N ASN A 437 -12.02 -80.71 1.88
CA ASN A 437 -12.97 -80.88 0.78
C ASN A 437 -13.14 -79.55 0.00
N ASP A 438 -13.58 -79.61 -1.25
CA ASP A 438 -13.70 -78.46 -2.13
C ASP A 438 -14.66 -77.33 -1.62
N ALA A 439 -15.72 -77.77 -0.89
CA ALA A 439 -16.68 -76.84 -0.30
C ALA A 439 -15.99 -75.95 0.80
N LEU A 440 -15.21 -76.62 1.70
CA LEU A 440 -14.46 -75.90 2.76
C LEU A 440 -13.38 -74.97 2.17
N ARG A 441 -12.65 -75.47 1.16
CA ARG A 441 -11.63 -74.68 0.45
C ARG A 441 -12.26 -73.42 -0.15
N LYS A 442 -13.45 -73.51 -0.76
CA LYS A 442 -14.17 -72.34 -1.33
C LYS A 442 -14.62 -71.35 -0.27
N HIS A 443 -15.07 -71.83 0.90
CA HIS A 443 -15.44 -70.93 2.01
C HIS A 443 -14.24 -70.24 2.63
N LEU A 444 -13.13 -70.93 2.85
CA LEU A 444 -11.88 -70.34 3.37
C LEU A 444 -11.31 -69.34 2.41
N SER A 445 -11.27 -69.59 1.10
CA SER A 445 -10.84 -68.60 0.10
C SER A 445 -11.69 -67.31 0.14
N ARG A 446 -13.01 -67.43 0.39
CA ARG A 446 -13.88 -66.25 0.55
C ARG A 446 -13.59 -65.46 1.83
N ILE A 447 -13.25 -66.19 2.93
CA ILE A 447 -12.87 -65.51 4.19
C ILE A 447 -11.53 -64.84 4.03
N ASP A 448 -10.53 -65.51 3.45
CA ASP A 448 -9.21 -64.90 3.16
C ASP A 448 -9.35 -63.63 2.30
N GLN A 449 -10.16 -63.71 1.25
CA GLN A 449 -10.43 -62.57 0.39
C GLN A 449 -11.05 -61.37 1.15
N ARG A 450 -11.93 -61.64 2.14
CA ARG A 450 -12.51 -60.58 3.00
C ARG A 450 -11.49 -59.99 3.94
N VAL A 451 -10.62 -60.80 4.54
CA VAL A 451 -9.55 -60.33 5.44
C VAL A 451 -8.54 -59.47 4.66
N GLN A 452 -8.11 -59.90 3.48
CA GLN A 452 -7.24 -59.11 2.61
C GLN A 452 -7.88 -57.78 2.22
N ASN A 453 -9.18 -57.78 1.92
CA ASN A 453 -9.92 -56.54 1.63
C ASN A 453 -9.95 -55.56 2.83
N MET A 454 -10.11 -56.09 4.06
CA MET A 454 -10.08 -55.26 5.28
C MET A 454 -8.71 -54.68 5.53
N LEU A 455 -7.64 -55.48 5.34
CA LEU A 455 -6.25 -54.97 5.44
C LEU A 455 -5.97 -53.86 4.43
N LEU A 456 -6.43 -54.04 3.20
CA LEU A 456 -6.30 -53.04 2.14
C LEU A 456 -7.05 -51.75 2.52
N MET A 457 -8.27 -51.87 3.02
CA MET A 457 -9.07 -50.71 3.47
C MET A 457 -8.40 -49.95 4.61
N ILE A 458 -7.82 -50.63 5.57
CA ILE A 458 -7.09 -50.03 6.69
C ILE A 458 -5.86 -49.30 6.20
N ASN A 459 -5.10 -49.86 5.24
CA ASN A 459 -3.93 -49.21 4.68
C ASN A 459 -4.29 -47.95 3.92
N GLU A 460 -5.37 -47.97 3.14
CA GLU A 460 -5.85 -46.78 2.42
C GLU A 460 -6.40 -45.70 3.38
N LEU A 461 -7.10 -46.09 4.46
CA LEU A 461 -7.55 -45.17 5.51
C LEU A 461 -6.38 -44.49 6.21
N MET A 462 -5.29 -45.25 6.47
CA MET A 462 -4.05 -44.66 7.03
C MET A 462 -3.37 -43.70 6.06
N ALA A 463 -3.36 -44.04 4.78
CA ALA A 463 -2.79 -43.15 3.75
C ALA A 463 -3.56 -41.83 3.68
N LEU A 464 -4.88 -41.89 3.72
CA LEU A 464 -5.75 -40.69 3.76
C LEU A 464 -5.51 -39.87 5.03
N ALA A 465 -5.50 -40.50 6.21
CA ALA A 465 -5.22 -39.80 7.46
C ALA A 465 -3.82 -39.17 7.51
N LYS A 466 -2.82 -39.82 6.91
CA LYS A 466 -1.45 -39.32 6.81
C LYS A 466 -1.36 -38.13 5.84
N SER A 467 -2.07 -38.16 4.73
CA SER A 467 -2.16 -37.06 3.77
C SER A 467 -2.77 -35.83 4.43
N GLN A 468 -3.89 -35.93 5.12
CA GLN A 468 -4.56 -34.83 5.81
C GLN A 468 -3.71 -34.21 6.94
N SER A 469 -2.89 -34.98 7.65
CA SER A 469 -2.03 -34.51 8.73
C SER A 469 -0.70 -33.88 8.25
N ARG A 470 -0.21 -34.29 7.08
CA ARG A 470 1.08 -33.84 6.50
C ARG A 470 0.99 -32.46 5.84
N GLN A 471 -0.20 -31.95 5.56
CA GLN A 471 -0.45 -30.71 4.83
C GLN A 471 0.27 -29.48 5.39
N ARG A 472 0.80 -29.53 6.62
CA ARG A 472 1.30 -28.35 7.37
C ARG A 472 2.77 -28.28 7.70
N ARG A 473 3.50 -29.38 7.64
CA ARG A 473 4.89 -29.40 8.14
C ARG A 473 5.96 -29.54 7.07
N ARG A 474 5.58 -29.56 5.78
CA ARG A 474 6.56 -29.77 4.72
C ARG A 474 6.76 -28.52 3.88
N GLU A 475 8.00 -28.08 3.84
CA GLU A 475 8.53 -27.37 2.70
C GLU A 475 8.44 -28.32 1.51
N TYR A 476 7.56 -28.03 0.55
CA TYR A 476 7.50 -28.76 -0.71
C TYR A 476 8.88 -28.69 -1.38
N GLY A 477 9.50 -29.84 -1.59
CA GLY A 477 10.76 -29.95 -2.31
C GLY A 477 10.54 -29.91 -3.83
N SER A 478 11.63 -30.01 -4.55
CA SER A 478 11.64 -30.17 -6.01
C SER A 478 11.53 -31.65 -6.35
N VAL A 479 10.43 -32.08 -6.99
CA VAL A 479 10.16 -33.47 -7.36
C VAL A 479 10.62 -33.74 -8.79
N ASP A 480 11.46 -34.76 -8.96
CA ASP A 480 11.87 -35.26 -10.28
C ASP A 480 10.85 -36.29 -10.79
N LEU A 481 9.93 -35.83 -11.64
CA LEU A 481 8.89 -36.68 -12.20
C LEU A 481 9.42 -37.83 -13.05
N LYS A 482 10.58 -37.68 -13.69
CA LYS A 482 11.19 -38.77 -14.46
C LYS A 482 11.60 -39.91 -13.56
N ALA A 483 12.28 -39.61 -12.45
CA ALA A 483 12.69 -40.61 -11.47
C ALA A 483 11.48 -41.36 -10.87
N VAL A 484 10.40 -40.62 -10.54
CA VAL A 484 9.15 -41.21 -10.04
C VAL A 484 8.52 -42.12 -11.10
N THR A 485 8.43 -41.67 -12.33
CA THR A 485 7.86 -42.40 -13.46
C THR A 485 8.60 -43.70 -13.75
N ASP A 486 9.94 -43.66 -13.72
CA ASP A 486 10.77 -44.86 -13.93
C ASP A 486 10.56 -45.89 -12.82
N ARG A 487 10.42 -45.46 -11.55
CA ARG A 487 10.09 -46.37 -10.43
C ARG A 487 8.70 -47.00 -10.61
N ILE A 488 7.70 -46.21 -11.00
CA ILE A 488 6.35 -46.73 -11.28
C ILE A 488 6.35 -47.75 -12.40
N HIS A 489 7.05 -47.47 -13.49
CA HIS A 489 7.16 -48.39 -14.60
C HIS A 489 7.79 -49.73 -14.16
N GLN A 490 8.88 -49.67 -13.41
CA GLN A 490 9.56 -50.86 -12.90
C GLN A 490 8.70 -51.63 -11.92
N THR A 491 8.02 -50.97 -10.99
CA THR A 491 7.15 -51.61 -9.97
C THR A 491 5.98 -52.39 -10.60
N PHE A 492 5.42 -51.90 -11.69
CA PHE A 492 4.25 -52.50 -12.30
C PHE A 492 4.54 -53.38 -13.53
N GLN A 493 5.79 -53.45 -13.98
CA GLN A 493 6.19 -54.21 -15.17
C GLN A 493 5.85 -55.69 -15.04
N GLU A 494 6.15 -56.33 -13.90
CA GLU A 494 5.87 -57.75 -13.66
C GLU A 494 4.37 -58.03 -13.64
N LYS A 495 3.60 -57.19 -12.92
CA LYS A 495 2.12 -57.34 -12.81
C LYS A 495 1.40 -57.16 -14.16
N THR A 496 1.92 -56.26 -15.01
CA THR A 496 1.37 -56.07 -16.36
C THR A 496 1.69 -57.24 -17.28
N ALA A 497 2.92 -57.81 -17.16
CA ALA A 497 3.33 -58.98 -17.92
C ALA A 497 2.53 -60.24 -17.53
N GLU A 498 2.30 -60.49 -16.24
CA GLU A 498 1.47 -61.59 -15.74
C GLU A 498 0.04 -61.53 -16.32
N LYS A 499 -0.53 -60.32 -16.45
CA LYS A 499 -1.87 -60.09 -17.00
C LYS A 499 -1.87 -59.88 -18.52
N LYS A 500 -0.72 -60.01 -19.19
CA LYS A 500 -0.51 -59.82 -20.64
C LYS A 500 -0.99 -58.43 -21.11
N LEU A 501 -0.83 -57.40 -20.29
CA LEU A 501 -1.18 -56.03 -20.62
C LEU A 501 0.00 -55.33 -21.32
N SER A 502 -0.28 -54.50 -22.32
CA SER A 502 0.72 -53.58 -22.88
C SER A 502 0.76 -52.30 -22.06
N PHE A 503 1.82 -52.12 -21.28
CA PHE A 503 2.01 -50.87 -20.50
C PHE A 503 3.11 -50.04 -21.14
N THR A 504 2.76 -48.84 -21.63
CA THR A 504 3.68 -47.91 -22.27
C THR A 504 3.75 -46.61 -21.50
N VAL A 505 4.96 -46.12 -21.28
CA VAL A 505 5.23 -44.82 -20.65
C VAL A 505 5.94 -43.95 -21.69
N THR A 506 5.41 -42.75 -21.92
CA THR A 506 5.96 -41.78 -22.85
C THR A 506 6.20 -40.49 -22.11
N ALA A 507 7.45 -40.07 -22.02
CA ALA A 507 7.87 -38.84 -21.40
C ALA A 507 8.94 -38.16 -22.25
N PRO A 508 8.99 -36.83 -22.33
CA PRO A 508 10.14 -36.11 -22.91
C PRO A 508 11.43 -36.44 -22.17
N GLU A 509 12.57 -36.24 -22.82
CA GLU A 509 13.89 -36.44 -22.19
C GLU A 509 14.09 -35.53 -20.98
N GLU A 510 13.56 -34.30 -21.04
CA GLU A 510 13.57 -33.32 -19.95
C GLU A 510 12.13 -32.99 -19.55
N LEU A 511 11.77 -33.37 -18.33
CA LEU A 511 10.54 -32.94 -17.68
C LEU A 511 10.86 -31.85 -16.67
N PRO A 512 10.09 -30.75 -16.63
CA PRO A 512 10.23 -29.75 -15.59
C PRO A 512 9.98 -30.37 -14.21
N LYS A 513 10.70 -29.89 -13.20
CA LYS A 513 10.47 -30.31 -11.82
C LYS A 513 9.23 -29.66 -11.27
N ILE A 514 8.44 -30.39 -10.50
CA ILE A 514 7.28 -29.84 -9.80
C ILE A 514 7.63 -29.52 -8.34
N LYS A 515 6.97 -28.52 -7.77
CA LYS A 515 7.05 -28.25 -6.33
C LYS A 515 6.07 -29.15 -5.60
N GLY A 516 6.58 -30.09 -4.80
CA GLY A 516 5.70 -31.05 -4.16
C GLY A 516 6.38 -32.00 -3.19
N ASP A 517 5.61 -33.02 -2.78
CA ASP A 517 6.06 -34.18 -1.97
C ASP A 517 6.18 -35.40 -2.89
N GLU A 518 7.41 -35.88 -3.07
CA GLU A 518 7.72 -36.99 -3.97
C GLU A 518 6.96 -38.28 -3.60
N GLU A 519 6.85 -38.61 -2.29
CA GLU A 519 6.10 -39.78 -1.84
C GLU A 519 4.60 -39.68 -2.21
N MET A 520 4.03 -38.48 -2.11
CA MET A 520 2.61 -38.27 -2.46
C MET A 520 2.38 -38.37 -3.98
N VAL A 521 3.27 -37.79 -4.79
CA VAL A 521 3.18 -37.87 -6.24
C VAL A 521 3.32 -39.34 -6.70
N GLU A 522 4.26 -40.08 -6.12
CA GLU A 522 4.41 -41.53 -6.37
C GLU A 522 3.14 -42.30 -6.01
N GLN A 523 2.57 -42.05 -4.82
CA GLN A 523 1.32 -42.68 -4.37
C GLN A 523 0.13 -42.34 -5.31
N MET A 524 0.04 -41.11 -5.81
CA MET A 524 -0.98 -40.73 -6.78
C MET A 524 -0.88 -41.54 -8.07
N LEU A 525 0.32 -41.65 -8.63
CA LEU A 525 0.55 -42.44 -9.85
C LEU A 525 0.33 -43.95 -9.61
N GLU A 526 0.78 -44.49 -8.47
CA GLU A 526 0.52 -45.90 -8.07
C GLU A 526 -0.97 -46.21 -8.03
N ASN A 527 -1.78 -45.34 -7.40
CA ASN A 527 -3.22 -45.53 -7.32
C ASN A 527 -3.88 -45.55 -8.71
N LEU A 528 -3.47 -44.67 -9.60
CA LEU A 528 -4.01 -44.60 -10.96
C LEU A 528 -3.59 -45.83 -11.80
N VAL A 529 -2.30 -46.20 -11.80
CA VAL A 529 -1.77 -47.33 -12.57
C VAL A 529 -2.35 -48.65 -12.03
N SER A 530 -2.44 -48.82 -10.71
CA SER A 530 -3.07 -49.98 -10.08
C SER A 530 -4.53 -50.13 -10.49
N ASN A 531 -5.29 -49.02 -10.54
CA ASN A 531 -6.66 -49.05 -11.04
C ASN A 531 -6.72 -49.42 -12.52
N ALA A 532 -5.88 -48.89 -13.39
CA ALA A 532 -5.80 -49.23 -14.80
C ALA A 532 -5.52 -50.73 -15.01
N ILE A 533 -4.52 -51.27 -14.30
CA ILE A 533 -4.21 -52.72 -14.35
C ILE A 533 -5.40 -53.58 -13.89
N LYS A 534 -6.06 -53.14 -12.82
CA LYS A 534 -7.17 -53.88 -12.22
C LYS A 534 -8.38 -53.95 -13.13
N TYR A 535 -8.73 -52.88 -13.80
CA TYR A 535 -9.96 -52.78 -14.58
C TYR A 535 -9.78 -53.04 -16.08
N THR A 536 -8.54 -53.13 -16.59
CA THR A 536 -8.27 -53.54 -17.95
C THR A 536 -8.29 -55.08 -18.09
N PRO A 537 -9.03 -55.65 -19.06
CA PRO A 537 -9.01 -57.09 -19.35
C PRO A 537 -7.63 -57.53 -19.86
N GLU A 538 -7.38 -58.87 -19.78
CA GLU A 538 -6.18 -59.49 -20.33
C GLU A 538 -6.01 -59.14 -21.82
N GLY A 539 -4.79 -58.79 -22.23
CA GLY A 539 -4.48 -58.35 -23.60
C GLY A 539 -4.78 -56.89 -23.90
N GLY A 540 -5.28 -56.12 -22.91
CA GLY A 540 -5.54 -54.67 -23.05
C GLY A 540 -4.31 -53.80 -23.01
N ARG A 541 -4.52 -52.48 -23.11
CA ARG A 541 -3.46 -51.45 -23.18
C ARG A 541 -3.62 -50.43 -22.07
N ILE A 542 -2.49 -50.00 -21.51
CA ILE A 542 -2.39 -48.90 -20.56
C ILE A 542 -1.28 -47.95 -21.06
N GLY A 543 -1.60 -46.69 -21.19
CA GLY A 543 -0.66 -45.62 -21.60
C GLY A 543 -0.54 -44.54 -20.54
N MET A 544 0.67 -44.21 -20.17
CA MET A 544 0.95 -43.05 -19.31
C MET A 544 1.83 -42.07 -20.07
N THR A 545 1.39 -40.84 -20.23
CA THR A 545 2.10 -39.84 -21.04
C THR A 545 2.20 -38.53 -20.30
N PHE A 546 3.38 -37.89 -20.43
CA PHE A 546 3.71 -36.62 -19.80
C PHE A 546 4.01 -35.58 -20.89
N TRP A 547 3.44 -34.39 -20.74
CA TRP A 547 3.75 -33.23 -21.61
C TRP A 547 3.86 -31.97 -20.77
N PRO A 548 4.72 -31.02 -21.18
CA PRO A 548 4.59 -29.63 -20.75
C PRO A 548 3.21 -29.12 -21.17
N GLY A 549 2.42 -28.63 -20.21
CA GLY A 549 1.12 -28.03 -20.46
C GLY A 549 1.21 -26.51 -20.60
N ASP A 550 0.09 -25.87 -20.91
CA ASP A 550 -0.03 -24.41 -20.89
C ASP A 550 0.03 -23.88 -19.44
N ASN A 551 0.37 -22.58 -19.26
CA ASN A 551 0.39 -21.90 -17.98
C ASN A 551 1.30 -22.52 -16.90
N GLU A 552 2.53 -22.87 -17.25
CA GLU A 552 3.50 -23.44 -16.29
C GLU A 552 2.99 -24.70 -15.58
N THR A 553 2.29 -25.57 -16.30
CA THR A 553 1.80 -26.84 -15.79
C THR A 553 2.42 -28.03 -16.52
N ILE A 554 2.48 -29.17 -15.84
CA ILE A 554 2.74 -30.47 -16.44
C ILE A 554 1.41 -31.18 -16.59
N ARG A 555 1.14 -31.67 -17.79
CA ARG A 555 -0.01 -32.51 -18.11
C ARG A 555 0.40 -33.96 -18.06
N ILE A 556 -0.24 -34.73 -17.16
CA ILE A 556 -0.07 -36.19 -17.02
C ILE A 556 -1.36 -36.86 -17.50
N VAL A 557 -1.26 -37.73 -18.47
CA VAL A 557 -2.40 -38.47 -19.01
C VAL A 557 -2.20 -39.97 -18.76
N LEU A 558 -3.11 -40.60 -18.06
CA LEU A 558 -3.18 -42.04 -17.91
C LEU A 558 -4.45 -42.55 -18.61
N SER A 559 -4.27 -43.39 -19.61
CA SER A 559 -5.36 -43.98 -20.39
C SER A 559 -5.32 -45.50 -20.31
N ASP A 560 -6.46 -46.14 -20.15
CA ASP A 560 -6.62 -47.58 -20.18
C ASP A 560 -7.73 -48.01 -21.16
N SER A 561 -7.62 -49.21 -21.71
CA SER A 561 -8.65 -49.86 -22.55
C SER A 561 -9.52 -50.79 -21.73
N GLY A 562 -9.86 -50.40 -20.51
CA GLY A 562 -10.61 -51.19 -19.56
C GLY A 562 -12.12 -51.16 -19.75
N ILE A 563 -12.83 -51.59 -18.73
CA ILE A 563 -14.30 -51.69 -18.73
C ILE A 563 -15.01 -50.33 -18.77
N GLY A 564 -14.28 -49.21 -18.59
CA GLY A 564 -14.85 -47.89 -18.52
C GLY A 564 -15.75 -47.65 -17.30
N ILE A 565 -16.35 -46.48 -17.23
CA ILE A 565 -17.18 -46.00 -16.12
C ILE A 565 -18.49 -45.46 -16.69
N PRO A 566 -19.66 -45.83 -16.11
CA PRO A 566 -20.94 -45.24 -16.51
C PRO A 566 -20.94 -43.70 -16.38
N ARG A 567 -21.44 -43.03 -17.39
CA ARG A 567 -21.31 -41.57 -17.52
C ARG A 567 -21.97 -40.76 -16.40
N ASP A 568 -23.07 -41.27 -15.86
CA ASP A 568 -23.83 -40.72 -14.73
C ASP A 568 -23.10 -40.86 -13.39
N GLU A 569 -22.11 -41.75 -13.29
CA GLU A 569 -21.34 -42.01 -12.09
C GLU A 569 -20.02 -41.23 -12.01
N ILE A 570 -19.54 -40.66 -13.13
CA ILE A 570 -18.29 -39.88 -13.21
C ILE A 570 -18.22 -38.75 -12.16
N PRO A 571 -19.26 -37.93 -11.91
CA PRO A 571 -19.19 -36.85 -10.94
C PRO A 571 -18.96 -37.30 -9.50
N ARG A 572 -19.18 -38.56 -9.21
CA ARG A 572 -19.06 -39.15 -7.86
C ARG A 572 -17.78 -39.93 -7.62
N LEU A 573 -16.92 -40.07 -8.64
CA LEU A 573 -15.73 -40.93 -8.59
C LEU A 573 -14.73 -40.58 -7.47
N PHE A 574 -14.65 -39.30 -7.11
CA PHE A 574 -13.73 -38.80 -6.11
C PHE A 574 -14.33 -38.75 -4.69
N THR A 575 -15.57 -39.25 -4.49
CA THR A 575 -16.18 -39.30 -3.15
C THR A 575 -15.71 -40.55 -2.39
N GLU A 576 -15.51 -40.38 -1.08
CA GLU A 576 -15.05 -41.47 -0.19
C GLU A 576 -15.97 -42.71 -0.30
N PHE A 577 -15.37 -43.91 -0.38
CA PHE A 577 -16.04 -45.21 -0.45
C PHE A 577 -16.95 -45.41 -1.67
N PHE A 578 -16.94 -44.53 -2.65
CA PHE A 578 -17.70 -44.65 -3.87
C PHE A 578 -17.11 -45.72 -4.80
N ARG A 579 -17.96 -46.55 -5.39
CA ARG A 579 -17.59 -47.56 -6.37
C ARG A 579 -18.65 -47.62 -7.46
N ALA A 580 -18.20 -47.59 -8.72
CA ALA A 580 -19.09 -47.65 -9.86
C ALA A 580 -19.89 -48.99 -9.88
N SER A 581 -21.10 -48.97 -10.43
CA SER A 581 -22.02 -50.09 -10.45
C SER A 581 -21.48 -51.32 -11.19
N ASN A 582 -20.70 -51.08 -12.26
CA ASN A 582 -20.09 -52.12 -13.10
C ASN A 582 -18.88 -52.82 -12.45
N VAL A 583 -18.39 -52.35 -11.28
CA VAL A 583 -17.24 -52.92 -10.56
C VAL A 583 -17.57 -53.49 -9.18
N LYS A 584 -18.83 -53.54 -8.78
CA LYS A 584 -19.26 -53.98 -7.42
C LYS A 584 -18.72 -55.36 -7.01
N ASN A 585 -18.47 -56.25 -7.95
CA ASN A 585 -17.98 -57.60 -7.69
C ASN A 585 -16.45 -57.74 -7.68
N ARG A 586 -15.69 -56.64 -7.96
CA ARG A 586 -14.21 -56.65 -7.94
C ARG A 586 -13.70 -56.11 -6.60
N ILE A 587 -12.53 -56.58 -6.15
CA ILE A 587 -11.90 -56.13 -4.89
C ILE A 587 -11.56 -54.64 -4.97
N GLY A 588 -11.89 -53.84 -3.95
CA GLY A 588 -11.53 -52.45 -3.83
C GLY A 588 -12.33 -51.69 -2.78
N THR A 589 -11.77 -50.65 -2.24
CA THR A 589 -12.28 -49.90 -1.09
C THR A 589 -13.08 -48.65 -1.50
N GLY A 590 -12.75 -48.05 -2.66
CA GLY A 590 -13.31 -46.77 -3.11
C GLY A 590 -12.59 -45.55 -2.54
N LEU A 591 -11.40 -45.72 -1.93
CA LEU A 591 -10.60 -44.61 -1.39
C LEU A 591 -9.46 -44.17 -2.32
N GLY A 592 -9.00 -45.01 -3.24
CA GLY A 592 -7.83 -44.71 -4.09
C GLY A 592 -7.98 -43.44 -4.93
N LEU A 593 -9.15 -43.22 -5.55
CA LEU A 593 -9.37 -41.98 -6.35
C LEU A 593 -9.58 -40.73 -5.48
N THR A 594 -10.13 -40.90 -4.28
CA THR A 594 -10.21 -39.79 -3.29
C THR A 594 -8.81 -39.35 -2.88
N ILE A 595 -7.89 -40.29 -2.65
CA ILE A 595 -6.48 -39.97 -2.35
C ILE A 595 -5.82 -39.27 -3.53
N VAL A 596 -6.06 -39.70 -4.77
CA VAL A 596 -5.56 -39.04 -5.99
C VAL A 596 -6.03 -37.58 -6.04
N LYS A 597 -7.33 -37.34 -5.85
CA LYS A 597 -7.92 -36.00 -5.87
C LYS A 597 -7.30 -35.11 -4.79
N GLU A 598 -7.17 -35.62 -3.58
CA GLU A 598 -6.60 -34.89 -2.46
C GLU A 598 -5.11 -34.50 -2.72
N ILE A 599 -4.33 -35.43 -3.27
CA ILE A 599 -2.92 -35.14 -3.63
C ILE A 599 -2.84 -34.07 -4.72
N VAL A 600 -3.66 -34.18 -5.75
CA VAL A 600 -3.71 -33.16 -6.83
C VAL A 600 -4.08 -31.80 -6.27
N ASP A 601 -5.11 -31.72 -5.43
CA ASP A 601 -5.56 -30.46 -4.82
C ASP A 601 -4.49 -29.85 -3.89
N GLN A 602 -3.77 -30.68 -3.13
CA GLN A 602 -2.67 -30.24 -2.27
C GLN A 602 -1.50 -29.66 -3.07
N HIS A 603 -1.28 -30.15 -4.29
CA HIS A 603 -0.26 -29.63 -5.20
C HIS A 603 -0.75 -28.45 -6.07
N GLY A 604 -1.96 -27.92 -5.80
CA GLY A 604 -2.54 -26.82 -6.58
C GLY A 604 -2.88 -27.21 -8.02
N GLY A 605 -3.07 -28.51 -8.27
CA GLY A 605 -3.34 -29.06 -9.58
C GLY A 605 -4.83 -29.23 -9.86
N GLN A 606 -5.12 -29.77 -11.05
CA GLN A 606 -6.47 -30.13 -11.48
C GLN A 606 -6.49 -31.56 -12.05
N ILE A 607 -7.56 -32.32 -11.82
CA ILE A 607 -7.78 -33.65 -12.39
C ILE A 607 -9.10 -33.68 -13.13
N GLU A 608 -9.07 -34.26 -14.33
CA GLU A 608 -10.21 -34.50 -15.19
C GLU A 608 -10.31 -35.97 -15.54
N VAL A 609 -11.51 -36.47 -15.86
CA VAL A 609 -11.73 -37.86 -16.24
C VAL A 609 -12.66 -37.91 -17.45
N GLU A 610 -12.26 -38.71 -18.44
CA GLU A 610 -13.05 -39.05 -19.58
C GLU A 610 -13.20 -40.59 -19.61
N SER A 611 -14.41 -41.09 -19.64
CA SER A 611 -14.66 -42.55 -19.65
C SER A 611 -15.96 -42.87 -20.34
N GLU A 612 -15.95 -44.02 -21.04
CA GLU A 612 -17.14 -44.60 -21.65
C GLU A 612 -17.16 -46.12 -21.35
N GLU A 613 -18.31 -46.59 -20.91
CA GLU A 613 -18.47 -48.00 -20.52
C GLU A 613 -18.16 -48.92 -21.70
N GLY A 614 -17.24 -49.86 -21.51
CA GLY A 614 -16.75 -50.80 -22.52
C GLY A 614 -15.57 -50.29 -23.38
N PHE A 615 -15.20 -49.01 -23.31
CA PHE A 615 -14.12 -48.43 -24.14
C PHE A 615 -12.87 -48.04 -23.35
N GLY A 616 -12.98 -47.86 -22.02
CA GLY A 616 -11.87 -47.55 -21.14
C GLY A 616 -11.99 -46.19 -20.44
N THR A 617 -10.91 -45.79 -19.75
CA THR A 617 -10.88 -44.57 -18.94
C THR A 617 -9.59 -43.80 -19.21
N THR A 618 -9.71 -42.47 -19.24
CA THR A 618 -8.57 -41.55 -19.35
C THR A 618 -8.64 -40.53 -18.20
N PHE A 619 -7.61 -40.48 -17.37
CA PHE A 619 -7.41 -39.46 -16.36
C PHE A 619 -6.40 -38.43 -16.91
N VAL A 620 -6.72 -37.14 -16.78
CA VAL A 620 -5.85 -36.04 -17.15
C VAL A 620 -5.58 -35.21 -15.91
N ILE A 621 -4.32 -35.05 -15.54
CA ILE A 621 -3.89 -34.31 -14.35
C ILE A 621 -3.00 -33.16 -14.82
N TYR A 622 -3.23 -31.99 -14.26
CA TYR A 622 -2.41 -30.79 -14.45
C TYR A 622 -1.77 -30.44 -13.12
N LEU A 623 -0.43 -30.43 -13.06
CA LEU A 623 0.32 -30.02 -11.88
C LEU A 623 1.18 -28.79 -12.21
N PRO A 624 1.20 -27.75 -11.39
CA PRO A 624 2.08 -26.62 -11.60
C PRO A 624 3.54 -27.03 -11.39
N TYR A 625 4.44 -26.60 -12.26
CA TYR A 625 5.88 -26.81 -12.03
C TYR A 625 6.49 -25.65 -11.23
N ALA A 626 7.55 -25.94 -10.52
CA ALA A 626 8.31 -24.91 -9.81
C ALA A 626 8.98 -24.01 -10.84
N PRO A 627 8.81 -22.69 -10.80
CA PRO A 627 9.71 -21.82 -11.55
C PRO A 627 11.15 -22.14 -11.15
N GLU A 628 12.06 -22.20 -12.12
CA GLU A 628 13.47 -22.31 -11.82
C GLU A 628 13.85 -21.12 -10.91
N GLU A 629 14.04 -21.37 -9.62
CA GLU A 629 14.72 -20.41 -8.78
C GLU A 629 16.11 -20.24 -9.39
N ILE A 630 16.36 -19.04 -9.93
CA ILE A 630 17.69 -18.60 -10.29
C ILE A 630 18.54 -18.79 -9.04
N VAL A 631 19.27 -19.88 -8.99
CA VAL A 631 20.30 -20.12 -7.99
C VAL A 631 21.38 -19.08 -8.31
N SER A 632 21.23 -17.90 -7.72
CA SER A 632 22.30 -16.91 -7.71
C SER A 632 23.40 -17.48 -6.81
N SER A 633 24.46 -17.92 -7.49
CA SER A 633 25.77 -18.27 -6.94
C SER A 633 26.33 -17.19 -6.03
#